data_f4920158a1feff6f218ac64f9777b9fd
#
_entry.id   f4920158a1feff6f218ac64f9777b9fd
#
_cell.length_a   1.000
_cell.length_b   1.000
_cell.length_c   1.000
_cell.angle_alpha   90.00
_cell.angle_beta   90.00
_cell.angle_gamma   90.00
#
_symmetry.space_group_name_H-M   'P 1'
#
loop_
_entity.id
_entity.type
_entity.pdbx_description
1 polymer ?
#
loop_
_entity_poly.entity_id
_entity_poly.type
_entity_poly.pdbx_seq_one_letter_code
_entity_poly.pdbx_strand_id
1 'polypeptide(L)'
;MKLPCTIRSLSSSHFHNSFRNVSSVIDSAQEECRIAEDKQFVDVVKRIVRGKRSWEIALSNELVSRRLKTGHVEEILIGTIDDPKLGLRFFNFLGLHRGFDHSTASFCILIHSLVQANLFWPASSLLQTLLLRALKPSEVFDALFSCYEKCKLSSSSSFDLLIQHYVRSRRVLDGVLVFKMMMTKVSLLPEVRTLSALLHGLVKFRHFGLAMELFNEMISVGIRPDVYVYTGVIRSLCELKDLSRAKEMIVHMEATGCDVNIVPYNVLIDGLCKKQKVWEAFGIKKDLAGKELKPDVVTYCTLVCGLCKVQEFDVGLEMIDEMLRLGFSPSEAAVSSLVEGLRKRGKIEEALNLVKRVAEFGLSPNLFVYNALIDSLCKGRKFDEAELLFDRMRKIGLCPNDVTYSILIDMFCRRGKLDTALSFLGEMIDMGLRPSVYPYNSLINGHCKFGDISAAESFMAEMINKKLEPTVVTYTSLMGGYCSKGKINNALRLYHEMTGKGIAPSNYTFTTLISGLFRAGLIRDAVKLYNEMAEWNVTPNRVTYNVMIEGYCEEGDMSKAFKFLNEMIEKGIVPDTYSYRPLIHGLCLTGQASEAKAFVDGLHKGNCELNEICYTALLHGFCREGRLEEALSVCQEMVQRGVDLDLVCYGVLIDGSLKHKDRKMFLGLLKEMHDRGLKPDDVIYTSMIDAKSKTGDFKEAFGIWDLMITEGCVPNEVTYTAVINGLCKAGFVNEAEILCSKMRPGNSVPNQVTYGCFLDILTKGEGDMQKAVELHNAILKGLLANTATYNMLIRGFCRQGRMEEASELITRMISDGVSPDCITYTTMINELCRRNNVKKAIELWNLMTEKGIRADRVAYNTIIHGCCVAGEMGKATELRNEMLRQGLKPNTKTSGTTISNDSSSKF
;
A
#
# COMPACT_ATOMS: atom_id res chain seq x y z
N MET A 1 32.73 22.67 -23.33
CA MET A 1 33.65 21.55 -23.31
C MET A 1 34.92 21.97 -24.03
N LYS A 2 36.01 22.13 -23.30
CA LYS A 2 37.33 22.52 -23.82
C LYS A 2 37.99 21.31 -24.49
N LEU A 3 38.34 21.42 -25.73
CA LEU A 3 39.20 20.45 -26.44
C LEU A 3 40.67 20.69 -26.08
N PRO A 4 41.50 19.66 -25.88
CA PRO A 4 42.90 19.86 -25.52
C PRO A 4 43.74 20.16 -26.76
N CYS A 5 44.45 21.28 -26.72
CA CYS A 5 45.54 21.62 -27.64
C CYS A 5 46.79 20.83 -27.24
N THR A 6 47.24 19.96 -28.13
CA THR A 6 48.63 19.51 -28.14
C THR A 6 49.27 19.92 -29.44
N ILE A 7 49.99 21.06 -29.44
CA ILE A 7 50.97 21.38 -30.50
C ILE A 7 52.35 21.16 -29.90
N ARG A 8 53.03 20.13 -30.40
CA ARG A 8 54.47 19.94 -30.16
C ARG A 8 55.27 20.94 -31.00
N SER A 9 56.18 21.61 -30.34
CA SER A 9 57.22 22.47 -30.94
C SER A 9 58.08 21.72 -31.93
N LEU A 10 58.16 22.20 -33.17
CA LEU A 10 59.18 21.85 -34.15
C LEU A 10 60.16 23.04 -34.29
N SER A 11 61.39 22.65 -34.24
CA SER A 11 62.56 23.46 -34.09
C SER A 11 62.79 24.51 -35.17
N SER A 12 63.42 25.63 -34.77
CA SER A 12 63.55 26.91 -35.40
C SER A 12 64.62 27.04 -36.48
N SER A 13 65.07 26.00 -37.19
CA SER A 13 66.18 26.15 -38.17
C SER A 13 65.77 26.06 -39.67
N HIS A 14 64.52 25.89 -40.01
CA HIS A 14 64.05 25.89 -41.39
C HIS A 14 63.19 27.11 -41.76
N PHE A 15 63.02 28.09 -40.91
CA PHE A 15 62.15 29.22 -41.11
C PHE A 15 62.73 30.38 -41.83
N HIS A 16 64.07 30.50 -41.88
CA HIS A 16 64.72 31.72 -42.49
C HIS A 16 64.81 31.77 -44.03
N ASN A 17 64.76 30.67 -44.71
CA ASN A 17 64.76 30.65 -46.18
C ASN A 17 63.38 30.68 -46.84
N SER A 18 62.30 30.35 -46.03
CA SER A 18 60.95 30.43 -46.51
C SER A 18 60.38 31.86 -46.46
N PHE A 19 60.91 32.70 -45.60
CA PHE A 19 60.38 34.08 -45.41
C PHE A 19 60.68 34.99 -46.57
N ARG A 20 61.79 34.85 -47.30
CA ARG A 20 62.10 35.68 -48.48
C ARG A 20 61.21 35.42 -49.67
N ASN A 21 60.80 34.10 -49.90
CA ASN A 21 59.85 33.76 -50.95
C ASN A 21 58.41 34.05 -50.63
N VAL A 22 58.09 34.13 -49.37
CA VAL A 22 56.76 34.47 -48.93
C VAL A 22 56.48 35.98 -48.95
N SER A 23 57.46 36.81 -48.61
CA SER A 23 57.31 38.27 -48.73
C SER A 23 57.10 38.72 -50.17
N SER A 24 57.80 38.12 -51.14
CA SER A 24 57.58 38.50 -52.51
C SER A 24 56.25 38.05 -53.11
N VAL A 25 55.70 36.89 -52.58
CA VAL A 25 54.36 36.45 -52.95
C VAL A 25 53.31 37.32 -52.31
N ILE A 26 53.58 37.79 -51.05
CA ILE A 26 52.67 38.66 -50.33
C ILE A 26 52.62 40.03 -50.97
N ASP A 27 53.79 40.60 -51.36
CA ASP A 27 53.88 41.95 -51.98
C ASP A 27 53.27 41.97 -53.40
N SER A 28 53.44 40.91 -54.19
CA SER A 28 52.78 40.75 -55.49
C SER A 28 51.26 40.55 -55.36
N ALA A 29 50.83 39.71 -54.40
CA ALA A 29 49.39 39.50 -54.13
C ALA A 29 48.68 40.75 -53.55
N GLN A 30 49.41 41.60 -52.79
CA GLN A 30 48.88 42.86 -52.28
C GLN A 30 48.69 43.89 -53.38
N GLU A 31 49.51 43.94 -54.29
CA GLU A 31 49.48 44.93 -55.43
C GLU A 31 48.42 44.51 -56.46
N GLU A 32 48.33 43.26 -56.83
CA GLU A 32 47.25 42.67 -57.70
C GLU A 32 45.87 42.81 -57.06
N CYS A 33 45.76 42.62 -55.75
CA CYS A 33 44.46 42.73 -55.05
C CYS A 33 44.00 44.21 -54.84
N ARG A 34 44.86 45.18 -54.93
CA ARG A 34 44.51 46.63 -54.83
C ARG A 34 43.79 47.18 -56.07
N ILE A 35 43.92 46.56 -57.21
CA ILE A 35 43.57 47.16 -58.50
C ILE A 35 42.44 46.38 -59.19
N ALA A 36 42.15 45.15 -58.80
CA ALA A 36 41.18 44.27 -59.46
C ALA A 36 39.73 44.59 -59.05
N GLU A 37 38.79 44.53 -60.02
CA GLU A 37 37.36 44.44 -59.83
C GLU A 37 37.01 43.18 -58.99
N ASP A 38 35.88 43.15 -58.37
CA ASP A 38 35.50 42.04 -57.45
C ASP A 38 35.70 40.63 -58.06
N LYS A 39 35.39 40.42 -59.32
CA LYS A 39 35.64 39.13 -60.00
C LYS A 39 37.14 38.78 -60.17
N GLN A 40 37.99 39.74 -60.50
CA GLN A 40 39.40 39.49 -60.59
C GLN A 40 40.02 39.24 -59.18
N PHE A 41 39.51 39.90 -58.15
CA PHE A 41 39.91 39.68 -56.79
C PHE A 41 39.60 38.26 -56.33
N VAL A 42 38.39 37.76 -56.63
CA VAL A 42 37.97 36.35 -56.30
C VAL A 42 38.86 35.33 -57.03
N ASP A 43 39.21 35.62 -58.32
CA ASP A 43 40.07 34.67 -59.11
C ASP A 43 41.50 34.63 -58.59
N VAL A 44 41.98 35.76 -58.11
CA VAL A 44 43.30 35.84 -57.47
C VAL A 44 43.33 35.07 -56.18
N VAL A 45 42.29 35.23 -55.31
CA VAL A 45 42.15 34.47 -54.04
C VAL A 45 41.96 32.96 -54.30
N LYS A 46 41.21 32.58 -55.35
CA LYS A 46 41.07 31.18 -55.76
C LYS A 46 42.41 30.57 -56.13
N ARG A 47 43.26 31.29 -56.91
CA ARG A 47 44.59 30.82 -57.28
C ARG A 47 45.50 30.70 -56.05
N ILE A 48 45.44 31.64 -55.11
CA ILE A 48 46.19 31.56 -53.87
C ILE A 48 45.76 30.37 -53.00
N VAL A 49 44.48 30.15 -52.82
CA VAL A 49 43.92 29.01 -52.02
C VAL A 49 44.29 27.65 -52.66
N ARG A 50 44.29 27.56 -54.03
CA ARG A 50 44.68 26.33 -54.72
C ARG A 50 46.21 26.14 -54.80
N GLY A 51 47.00 27.20 -54.50
CA GLY A 51 48.45 27.14 -54.42
C GLY A 51 48.94 26.19 -53.29
N LYS A 52 49.93 25.34 -53.59
CA LYS A 52 50.38 24.29 -52.70
C LYS A 52 51.15 24.74 -51.45
N ARG A 53 51.44 26.05 -51.22
CA ARG A 53 52.23 26.53 -50.08
C ARG A 53 51.70 27.82 -49.47
N SER A 54 51.54 27.87 -48.13
CA SER A 54 51.43 29.06 -47.27
C SER A 54 50.26 30.04 -47.54
N TRP A 55 49.19 29.60 -48.23
CA TRP A 55 48.07 30.50 -48.54
C TRP A 55 47.40 31.09 -47.27
N GLU A 56 47.53 30.42 -46.16
CA GLU A 56 47.01 30.88 -44.84
C GLU A 56 47.73 32.19 -44.41
N ILE A 57 49.05 32.28 -44.66
CA ILE A 57 49.82 33.49 -44.37
C ILE A 57 49.43 34.63 -45.34
N ALA A 58 49.21 34.28 -46.62
CA ALA A 58 48.80 35.27 -47.63
C ALA A 58 47.42 35.90 -47.30
N LEU A 59 46.49 35.04 -46.87
CA LEU A 59 45.15 35.47 -46.42
C LEU A 59 45.14 36.10 -45.03
N SER A 60 46.25 36.04 -44.30
CA SER A 60 46.38 36.72 -42.99
C SER A 60 46.60 38.23 -43.14
N ASN A 61 46.87 38.69 -44.33
CA ASN A 61 47.04 40.12 -44.63
C ASN A 61 45.73 40.91 -44.40
N GLU A 62 45.81 42.02 -43.67
CA GLU A 62 44.64 42.79 -43.27
C GLU A 62 43.92 43.43 -44.48
N LEU A 63 44.59 43.74 -45.54
CA LEU A 63 43.99 44.29 -46.77
C LEU A 63 43.12 43.31 -47.50
N VAL A 64 43.52 42.01 -47.56
CA VAL A 64 42.74 40.94 -48.19
C VAL A 64 41.53 40.58 -47.31
N SER A 65 41.79 40.60 -46.01
CA SER A 65 40.78 40.32 -45.03
C SER A 65 39.64 41.31 -44.99
N ARG A 66 39.94 42.60 -45.04
CA ARG A 66 38.95 43.72 -45.07
C ARG A 66 38.12 43.77 -46.34
N ARG A 67 38.59 43.28 -47.43
CA ARG A 67 37.89 43.24 -48.71
C ARG A 67 37.02 41.99 -48.94
N LEU A 68 37.26 40.95 -48.15
CA LEU A 68 36.58 39.67 -48.34
C LEU A 68 35.12 39.76 -47.88
N LYS A 69 34.19 39.69 -48.82
CA LYS A 69 32.75 39.67 -48.57
C LYS A 69 32.23 38.20 -48.58
N THR A 70 31.04 37.99 -48.00
CA THR A 70 30.36 36.66 -47.92
C THR A 70 30.19 36.05 -49.33
N GLY A 71 29.77 36.82 -50.32
CA GLY A 71 29.64 36.37 -51.70
C GLY A 71 30.98 35.93 -52.34
N HIS A 72 32.09 36.56 -51.99
CA HIS A 72 33.42 36.13 -52.47
C HIS A 72 33.83 34.78 -51.89
N VAL A 73 33.52 34.54 -50.61
CA VAL A 73 33.74 33.24 -49.97
C VAL A 73 32.93 32.13 -50.62
N GLU A 74 31.68 32.43 -50.97
CA GLU A 74 30.82 31.49 -51.70
C GLU A 74 31.42 31.08 -53.05
N GLU A 75 31.83 32.07 -53.87
CA GLU A 75 32.45 31.78 -55.17
C GLU A 75 33.78 31.06 -55.07
N ILE A 76 34.54 31.29 -53.99
CA ILE A 76 35.80 30.55 -53.76
C ILE A 76 35.47 29.10 -53.37
N LEU A 77 34.48 28.88 -52.53
CA LEU A 77 34.05 27.53 -52.15
C LEU A 77 33.50 26.75 -53.35
N ILE A 78 32.71 27.41 -54.21
CA ILE A 78 32.27 26.81 -55.50
C ILE A 78 33.47 26.43 -56.33
N GLY A 79 34.47 27.29 -56.38
CA GLY A 79 35.72 27.01 -57.11
C GLY A 79 36.58 25.90 -56.47
N THR A 80 36.32 25.43 -55.29
CA THR A 80 37.06 24.34 -54.62
C THR A 80 36.23 23.10 -54.36
N ILE A 81 35.11 22.93 -55.08
CA ILE A 81 34.24 21.78 -54.98
C ILE A 81 34.95 20.46 -55.22
N ASP A 82 35.90 20.41 -56.15
CA ASP A 82 36.76 19.31 -56.52
C ASP A 82 37.78 18.89 -55.44
N ASP A 83 38.12 19.80 -54.49
CA ASP A 83 38.89 19.49 -53.26
C ASP A 83 38.21 19.92 -52.00
N PRO A 84 37.26 19.09 -51.47
CA PRO A 84 36.49 19.40 -50.28
C PRO A 84 37.33 19.61 -49.03
N LYS A 85 38.48 18.97 -48.91
CA LYS A 85 39.40 19.13 -47.76
C LYS A 85 40.04 20.52 -47.76
N LEU A 86 40.37 21.03 -48.91
CA LEU A 86 40.88 22.36 -49.08
C LEU A 86 39.80 23.41 -48.75
N GLY A 87 38.58 23.22 -49.27
CA GLY A 87 37.43 24.07 -48.95
C GLY A 87 37.13 24.10 -47.46
N LEU A 88 37.18 22.98 -46.78
CA LEU A 88 36.99 22.89 -45.34
C LEU A 88 38.08 23.62 -44.53
N ARG A 89 39.34 23.45 -44.96
CA ARG A 89 40.48 24.16 -44.35
C ARG A 89 40.37 25.66 -44.52
N PHE A 90 39.99 26.12 -45.70
CA PHE A 90 39.75 27.53 -46.00
C PHE A 90 38.61 28.13 -45.12
N PHE A 91 37.50 27.42 -45.08
CA PHE A 91 36.33 27.79 -44.29
C PHE A 91 36.67 27.92 -42.78
N ASN A 92 37.31 26.88 -42.23
CA ASN A 92 37.73 26.88 -40.83
C ASN A 92 38.75 27.95 -40.50
N PHE A 93 39.68 28.20 -41.39
CA PHE A 93 40.68 29.27 -41.22
C PHE A 93 40.02 30.66 -41.10
N LEU A 94 39.09 30.97 -41.97
CA LEU A 94 38.37 32.24 -41.94
C LEU A 94 37.51 32.37 -40.65
N GLY A 95 36.82 31.32 -40.26
CA GLY A 95 36.01 31.35 -39.05
C GLY A 95 36.80 31.41 -37.74
N LEU A 96 37.85 30.57 -37.62
CA LEU A 96 38.64 30.45 -36.38
C LEU A 96 39.68 31.57 -36.19
N HIS A 97 40.38 31.91 -37.27
CA HIS A 97 41.50 32.86 -37.20
C HIS A 97 41.10 34.30 -37.50
N ARG A 98 39.95 34.52 -38.17
CA ARG A 98 39.51 35.83 -38.61
C ARG A 98 38.15 36.24 -38.02
N GLY A 99 37.49 35.35 -37.30
CA GLY A 99 36.17 35.66 -36.79
C GLY A 99 35.14 35.95 -37.90
N PHE A 100 35.39 35.43 -39.15
CA PHE A 100 34.50 35.69 -40.25
C PHE A 100 33.16 34.99 -40.07
N ASP A 101 32.06 35.74 -40.13
CA ASP A 101 30.72 35.15 -40.05
C ASP A 101 30.29 34.62 -41.44
N HIS A 102 30.32 33.32 -41.58
CA HIS A 102 29.98 32.64 -42.81
C HIS A 102 28.49 32.72 -43.12
N SER A 103 28.14 32.98 -44.35
CA SER A 103 26.75 32.94 -44.81
C SER A 103 26.17 31.52 -44.76
N THR A 104 24.86 31.40 -44.68
CA THR A 104 24.16 30.11 -44.80
C THR A 104 24.52 29.37 -46.08
N ALA A 105 24.70 30.11 -47.21
CA ALA A 105 25.09 29.55 -48.51
C ALA A 105 26.50 28.95 -48.46
N SER A 106 27.46 29.61 -47.76
CA SER A 106 28.83 29.08 -47.60
C SER A 106 28.82 27.72 -46.88
N PHE A 107 28.02 27.57 -45.83
CA PHE A 107 27.82 26.25 -45.17
C PHE A 107 27.23 25.24 -46.14
N CYS A 108 26.20 25.59 -46.88
CA CYS A 108 25.51 24.71 -47.80
C CYS A 108 26.41 24.21 -48.95
N ILE A 109 27.17 25.08 -49.56
CA ILE A 109 28.13 24.76 -50.61
C ILE A 109 29.16 23.72 -50.10
N LEU A 110 29.72 23.98 -48.91
CA LEU A 110 30.72 23.10 -48.32
C LEU A 110 30.14 21.76 -47.90
N ILE A 111 28.91 21.77 -47.35
CA ILE A 111 28.19 20.52 -47.02
C ILE A 111 27.98 19.66 -48.25
N HIS A 112 27.53 20.25 -49.36
CA HIS A 112 27.37 19.54 -50.64
C HIS A 112 28.71 18.96 -51.15
N SER A 113 29.77 19.76 -51.13
CA SER A 113 31.10 19.31 -51.57
C SER A 113 31.64 18.17 -50.73
N LEU A 114 31.49 18.25 -49.40
CA LEU A 114 31.92 17.18 -48.47
C LEU A 114 31.11 15.87 -48.64
N VAL A 115 29.80 15.99 -48.83
CA VAL A 115 28.90 14.83 -49.01
C VAL A 115 29.22 14.14 -50.34
N GLN A 116 29.46 14.89 -51.41
CA GLN A 116 29.87 14.36 -52.71
C GLN A 116 31.19 13.58 -52.66
N ALA A 117 32.10 14.00 -51.76
CA ALA A 117 33.37 13.30 -51.49
C ALA A 117 33.27 12.16 -50.44
N ASN A 118 32.06 11.79 -50.02
CA ASN A 118 31.79 10.80 -48.97
C ASN A 118 32.37 11.16 -47.59
N LEU A 119 32.61 12.44 -47.33
CA LEU A 119 33.11 12.96 -46.05
C LEU A 119 31.94 13.36 -45.12
N PHE A 120 31.11 12.38 -44.74
CA PHE A 120 29.89 12.63 -44.00
C PHE A 120 30.08 13.20 -42.61
N TRP A 121 31.20 12.85 -41.92
CA TRP A 121 31.39 13.33 -40.54
C TRP A 121 31.62 14.86 -40.49
N PRO A 122 32.54 15.44 -41.27
CA PRO A 122 32.68 16.90 -41.33
C PRO A 122 31.41 17.63 -41.81
N ALA A 123 30.72 17.06 -42.82
CA ALA A 123 29.47 17.62 -43.31
C ALA A 123 28.38 17.65 -42.23
N SER A 124 28.27 16.59 -41.43
CA SER A 124 27.32 16.51 -40.29
C SER A 124 27.66 17.54 -39.21
N SER A 125 28.96 17.78 -38.92
CA SER A 125 29.40 18.81 -37.96
C SER A 125 29.03 20.21 -38.40
N LEU A 126 29.28 20.53 -39.70
CA LEU A 126 28.90 21.81 -40.28
C LEU A 126 27.36 22.01 -40.28
N LEU A 127 26.63 20.98 -40.61
CA LEU A 127 25.18 21.00 -40.58
C LEU A 127 24.66 21.27 -39.16
N GLN A 128 25.26 20.63 -38.16
CA GLN A 128 24.92 20.90 -36.76
C GLN A 128 25.15 22.34 -36.37
N THR A 129 26.29 22.89 -36.80
CA THR A 129 26.63 24.30 -36.55
C THR A 129 25.65 25.27 -37.24
N LEU A 130 25.22 24.92 -38.46
CA LEU A 130 24.25 25.70 -39.22
C LEU A 130 22.89 25.68 -38.53
N LEU A 131 22.44 24.52 -38.02
CA LEU A 131 21.14 24.38 -37.34
C LEU A 131 21.10 25.07 -35.96
N LEU A 132 22.26 25.33 -35.33
CA LEU A 132 22.35 26.15 -34.11
C LEU A 132 22.04 27.64 -34.33
N ARG A 133 22.05 28.12 -35.61
CA ARG A 133 21.70 29.52 -35.94
C ARG A 133 20.20 29.82 -35.91
N ALA A 134 19.38 28.92 -35.37
CA ALA A 134 17.91 29.05 -35.19
C ALA A 134 17.12 29.40 -36.46
N LEU A 135 17.61 28.96 -37.65
CA LEU A 135 16.92 29.12 -38.92
C LEU A 135 15.71 28.19 -39.00
N LYS A 136 14.67 28.59 -39.72
CA LYS A 136 13.54 27.71 -40.05
C LYS A 136 13.95 26.58 -40.96
N PRO A 137 13.37 25.39 -40.87
CA PRO A 137 13.69 24.25 -41.72
C PRO A 137 13.54 24.55 -43.21
N SER A 138 12.54 25.38 -43.59
CA SER A 138 12.32 25.82 -44.95
C SER A 138 13.48 26.71 -45.46
N GLU A 139 13.98 27.61 -44.64
CA GLU A 139 15.09 28.49 -45.01
C GLU A 139 16.39 27.71 -45.23
N VAL A 140 16.67 26.71 -44.39
CA VAL A 140 17.83 25.81 -44.54
C VAL A 140 17.68 24.99 -45.79
N PHE A 141 16.50 24.45 -46.05
CA PHE A 141 16.23 23.67 -47.26
C PHE A 141 16.40 24.53 -48.52
N ASP A 142 15.77 25.71 -48.56
CA ASP A 142 15.84 26.61 -49.70
C ASP A 142 17.28 27.09 -49.97
N ALA A 143 18.07 27.32 -48.94
CA ALA A 143 19.49 27.63 -49.08
C ALA A 143 20.29 26.44 -49.64
N LEU A 144 20.07 25.22 -49.15
CA LEU A 144 20.68 24.01 -49.69
C LEU A 144 20.25 23.77 -51.14
N PHE A 145 18.98 23.97 -51.45
CA PHE A 145 18.46 23.78 -52.80
C PHE A 145 19.03 24.80 -53.80
N SER A 146 19.08 26.09 -53.43
CA SER A 146 19.71 27.12 -54.24
C SER A 146 21.19 26.83 -54.51
N CYS A 147 21.92 26.29 -53.53
CA CYS A 147 23.31 25.89 -53.72
C CYS A 147 23.43 24.61 -54.58
N TYR A 148 22.51 23.66 -54.43
CA TYR A 148 22.43 22.45 -55.24
C TYR A 148 22.32 22.80 -56.76
N GLU A 149 21.39 23.71 -57.10
CA GLU A 149 21.19 24.18 -58.48
C GLU A 149 22.43 24.93 -58.99
N LYS A 150 22.97 25.86 -58.22
CA LYS A 150 24.16 26.67 -58.56
C LYS A 150 25.39 25.79 -58.82
N CYS A 151 25.57 24.72 -58.05
CA CYS A 151 26.73 23.83 -58.16
C CYS A 151 26.51 22.72 -59.18
N LYS A 152 25.33 22.61 -59.85
CA LYS A 152 24.93 21.55 -60.79
C LYS A 152 25.23 20.13 -60.31
N LEU A 153 24.82 19.86 -59.06
CA LEU A 153 25.06 18.58 -58.40
C LEU A 153 24.03 17.52 -58.82
N SER A 154 24.41 16.25 -58.73
CA SER A 154 23.55 15.12 -59.14
C SER A 154 23.04 14.29 -57.99
N SER A 155 23.56 14.45 -56.78
CA SER A 155 23.25 13.61 -55.63
C SER A 155 22.31 14.31 -54.61
N SER A 156 21.28 13.59 -54.15
CA SER A 156 20.36 14.04 -53.08
C SER A 156 20.91 13.85 -51.70
N SER A 157 22.06 13.20 -51.52
CA SER A 157 22.56 12.75 -50.20
C SER A 157 22.74 13.88 -49.15
N SER A 158 22.87 15.16 -49.57
CA SER A 158 22.94 16.31 -48.64
C SER A 158 21.59 16.56 -47.97
N PHE A 159 20.50 16.37 -48.69
CA PHE A 159 19.13 16.46 -48.12
C PHE A 159 18.82 15.28 -47.23
N ASP A 160 19.30 14.08 -47.61
CA ASP A 160 19.22 12.88 -46.76
C ASP A 160 19.94 13.13 -45.41
N LEU A 161 21.14 13.73 -45.47
CA LEU A 161 21.91 14.08 -44.29
C LEU A 161 21.14 15.08 -43.39
N LEU A 162 20.48 16.07 -44.01
CA LEU A 162 19.67 17.05 -43.30
C LEU A 162 18.49 16.38 -42.57
N ILE A 163 17.74 15.50 -43.25
CA ILE A 163 16.64 14.73 -42.65
C ILE A 163 17.16 13.89 -41.50
N GLN A 164 18.22 13.12 -41.69
CA GLN A 164 18.82 12.28 -40.66
C GLN A 164 19.28 13.11 -39.45
N HIS A 165 19.79 14.32 -39.69
CA HIS A 165 20.21 15.20 -38.62
C HIS A 165 19.03 15.71 -37.80
N TYR A 166 17.90 16.11 -38.41
CA TYR A 166 16.67 16.47 -37.71
C TYR A 166 16.14 15.32 -36.90
N VAL A 167 16.17 14.09 -37.42
CA VAL A 167 15.77 12.89 -36.66
C VAL A 167 16.65 12.68 -35.43
N ARG A 168 17.99 12.78 -35.57
CA ARG A 168 18.94 12.65 -34.45
C ARG A 168 18.77 13.76 -33.39
N SER A 169 18.46 14.96 -33.83
CA SER A 169 18.22 16.13 -32.98
C SER A 169 16.83 16.14 -32.35
N ARG A 170 16.04 15.07 -32.45
CA ARG A 170 14.66 14.93 -31.96
C ARG A 170 13.65 15.93 -32.58
N ARG A 171 13.98 16.58 -33.69
CA ARG A 171 13.15 17.50 -34.46
C ARG A 171 12.52 16.81 -35.67
N VAL A 172 11.80 15.69 -35.40
CA VAL A 172 11.33 14.78 -36.47
C VAL A 172 10.31 15.45 -37.39
N LEU A 173 9.47 16.36 -36.89
CA LEU A 173 8.48 17.09 -37.69
C LEU A 173 9.16 17.99 -38.72
N ASP A 174 10.30 18.58 -38.40
CA ASP A 174 11.10 19.38 -39.32
C ASP A 174 11.70 18.48 -40.43
N GLY A 175 12.09 17.25 -40.06
CA GLY A 175 12.51 16.24 -41.01
C GLY A 175 11.42 15.87 -42.02
N VAL A 176 10.15 15.73 -41.56
CA VAL A 176 8.99 15.51 -42.46
C VAL A 176 8.76 16.68 -43.37
N LEU A 177 8.89 17.92 -42.85
CA LEU A 177 8.75 19.12 -43.69
C LEU A 177 9.78 19.16 -44.81
N VAL A 178 11.04 18.90 -44.47
CA VAL A 178 12.14 18.80 -45.49
C VAL A 178 11.87 17.71 -46.51
N PHE A 179 11.41 16.53 -46.08
CA PHE A 179 11.00 15.47 -46.99
C PHE A 179 9.90 15.91 -47.96
N LYS A 180 8.83 16.54 -47.46
CA LYS A 180 7.74 17.07 -48.30
C LYS A 180 8.23 18.13 -49.28
N MET A 181 9.12 19.01 -48.84
CA MET A 181 9.76 20.02 -49.71
C MET A 181 10.65 19.36 -50.79
N MET A 182 11.40 18.35 -50.42
CA MET A 182 12.26 17.58 -51.34
C MET A 182 11.42 16.92 -52.43
N MET A 183 10.29 16.33 -52.10
CA MET A 183 9.36 15.72 -53.05
C MET A 183 8.71 16.73 -54.00
N THR A 184 8.31 17.90 -53.47
CA THR A 184 7.56 18.93 -54.25
C THR A 184 8.43 19.78 -55.10
N LYS A 185 9.62 20.19 -54.64
CA LYS A 185 10.49 21.16 -55.34
C LYS A 185 11.57 20.52 -56.21
N VAL A 186 12.07 19.33 -55.83
CA VAL A 186 13.29 18.78 -56.42
C VAL A 186 13.06 17.52 -57.21
N SER A 187 11.92 16.84 -57.05
CA SER A 187 11.63 15.52 -57.59
C SER A 187 12.73 14.48 -57.38
N LEU A 188 13.54 14.70 -56.33
CA LEU A 188 14.62 13.80 -55.92
C LEU A 188 14.11 12.82 -54.87
N LEU A 189 14.40 11.54 -55.12
CA LEU A 189 14.00 10.48 -54.17
C LEU A 189 15.05 10.35 -53.07
N PRO A 190 14.61 10.41 -51.80
CA PRO A 190 15.50 10.13 -50.66
C PRO A 190 15.88 8.64 -50.60
N GLU A 191 16.99 8.38 -49.95
CA GLU A 191 17.41 6.98 -49.70
C GLU A 191 16.43 6.26 -48.76
N VAL A 192 16.20 4.95 -49.01
CA VAL A 192 15.33 4.10 -48.16
C VAL A 192 15.76 4.14 -46.69
N ARG A 193 17.09 4.20 -46.43
CA ARG A 193 17.63 4.28 -45.07
C ARG A 193 17.23 5.58 -44.36
N THR A 194 17.15 6.70 -45.07
CA THR A 194 16.73 8.00 -44.50
C THR A 194 15.25 7.98 -44.17
N LEU A 195 14.43 7.40 -45.05
CA LEU A 195 12.99 7.23 -44.82
C LEU A 195 12.71 6.28 -43.68
N SER A 196 13.43 5.16 -43.59
CA SER A 196 13.36 4.23 -42.46
C SER A 196 13.69 4.92 -41.13
N ALA A 197 14.76 5.75 -41.13
CA ALA A 197 15.15 6.52 -39.94
C ALA A 197 14.09 7.56 -39.56
N LEU A 198 13.51 8.27 -40.53
CA LEU A 198 12.45 9.24 -40.32
C LEU A 198 11.18 8.60 -39.79
N LEU A 199 10.76 7.48 -40.39
CA LEU A 199 9.60 6.71 -39.94
C LEU A 199 9.81 6.15 -38.53
N HIS A 200 10.99 5.61 -38.25
CA HIS A 200 11.36 5.17 -36.87
C HIS A 200 11.30 6.33 -35.88
N GLY A 201 11.79 7.50 -36.27
CA GLY A 201 11.70 8.72 -35.48
C GLY A 201 10.25 9.09 -35.16
N LEU A 202 9.38 9.11 -36.17
CA LEU A 202 7.93 9.41 -36.03
C LEU A 202 7.26 8.42 -35.05
N VAL A 203 7.53 7.14 -35.19
CA VAL A 203 7.02 6.09 -34.30
C VAL A 203 7.49 6.29 -32.87
N LYS A 204 8.77 6.59 -32.68
CA LYS A 204 9.38 6.82 -31.35
C LYS A 204 8.76 8.03 -30.65
N PHE A 205 8.43 9.09 -31.37
CA PHE A 205 7.78 10.31 -30.84
C PHE A 205 6.26 10.24 -30.90
N ARG A 206 5.67 9.09 -31.20
CA ARG A 206 4.23 8.82 -31.21
C ARG A 206 3.43 9.61 -32.27
N HIS A 207 4.05 10.01 -33.37
CA HIS A 207 3.37 10.64 -34.52
C HIS A 207 2.90 9.59 -35.54
N PHE A 208 2.04 8.66 -35.08
CA PHE A 208 1.65 7.46 -35.87
C PHE A 208 0.89 7.81 -37.17
N GLY A 209 0.04 8.83 -37.16
CA GLY A 209 -0.66 9.30 -38.37
C GLY A 209 0.28 9.76 -39.47
N LEU A 210 1.26 10.59 -39.11
CA LEU A 210 2.31 11.07 -40.05
C LEU A 210 3.19 9.94 -40.54
N ALA A 211 3.45 8.92 -39.74
CA ALA A 211 4.19 7.73 -40.17
C ALA A 211 3.42 6.96 -41.27
N MET A 212 2.09 6.89 -41.16
CA MET A 212 1.23 6.26 -42.17
C MET A 212 1.17 7.10 -43.46
N GLU A 213 1.08 8.42 -43.36
CA GLU A 213 1.16 9.34 -44.52
C GLU A 213 2.46 9.16 -45.24
N LEU A 214 3.58 9.19 -44.54
CA LEU A 214 4.92 8.98 -45.10
C LEU A 214 5.04 7.64 -45.83
N PHE A 215 4.51 6.57 -45.23
CA PHE A 215 4.51 5.26 -45.89
C PHE A 215 3.68 5.25 -47.18
N ASN A 216 2.49 5.83 -47.16
CA ASN A 216 1.64 5.92 -48.37
C ASN A 216 2.32 6.75 -49.48
N GLU A 217 3.01 7.86 -49.12
CA GLU A 217 3.79 8.65 -50.03
C GLU A 217 4.96 7.85 -50.62
N MET A 218 5.66 7.05 -49.81
CA MET A 218 6.74 6.14 -50.29
C MET A 218 6.22 5.18 -51.36
N ILE A 219 5.07 4.51 -51.11
CA ILE A 219 4.47 3.56 -52.02
C ILE A 219 4.03 4.23 -53.32
N SER A 220 3.39 5.42 -53.24
CA SER A 220 2.91 6.18 -54.40
C SER A 220 4.03 6.58 -55.35
N VAL A 221 5.23 6.78 -54.81
CA VAL A 221 6.43 7.17 -55.63
C VAL A 221 7.23 5.96 -56.10
N GLY A 222 6.80 4.74 -55.70
CA GLY A 222 7.44 3.48 -56.12
C GLY A 222 8.69 3.08 -55.37
N ILE A 223 8.94 3.68 -54.20
CA ILE A 223 10.05 3.29 -53.31
C ILE A 223 9.68 1.97 -52.60
N ARG A 224 10.47 0.94 -52.74
CA ARG A 224 10.27 -0.36 -52.10
C ARG A 224 10.64 -0.26 -50.61
N PRO A 225 9.68 -0.47 -49.70
CA PRO A 225 9.95 -0.44 -48.27
C PRO A 225 10.79 -1.63 -47.83
N ASP A 226 11.69 -1.40 -46.87
CA ASP A 226 12.42 -2.49 -46.21
C ASP A 226 11.68 -3.03 -44.99
N VAL A 227 12.25 -4.08 -44.36
CA VAL A 227 11.68 -4.71 -43.15
C VAL A 227 11.49 -3.70 -42.01
N TYR A 228 12.36 -2.69 -41.89
CA TYR A 228 12.30 -1.70 -40.83
C TYR A 228 11.14 -0.74 -41.02
N VAL A 229 10.89 -0.34 -42.27
CA VAL A 229 9.73 0.49 -42.65
C VAL A 229 8.42 -0.27 -42.34
N TYR A 230 8.27 -1.50 -42.80
CA TYR A 230 7.10 -2.34 -42.52
C TYR A 230 6.88 -2.51 -41.01
N THR A 231 7.95 -2.82 -40.25
CA THR A 231 7.87 -2.95 -38.79
C THR A 231 7.37 -1.68 -38.11
N GLY A 232 7.86 -0.51 -38.58
CA GLY A 232 7.40 0.79 -38.07
C GLY A 232 5.92 1.07 -38.39
N VAL A 233 5.48 0.72 -39.60
CA VAL A 233 4.07 0.85 -40.02
C VAL A 233 3.17 -0.06 -39.21
N ILE A 234 3.53 -1.33 -39.06
CA ILE A 234 2.78 -2.31 -38.26
C ILE A 234 2.66 -1.82 -36.83
N ARG A 235 3.75 -1.27 -36.25
CA ARG A 235 3.73 -0.67 -34.93
C ARG A 235 2.78 0.52 -34.85
N SER A 236 2.82 1.39 -35.85
CA SER A 236 1.92 2.56 -35.91
C SER A 236 0.45 2.16 -35.97
N LEU A 237 0.12 1.16 -36.78
CA LEU A 237 -1.23 0.61 -36.90
C LEU A 237 -1.70 -0.04 -35.60
N CYS A 238 -0.83 -0.78 -34.90
CA CYS A 238 -1.12 -1.37 -33.60
C CYS A 238 -1.44 -0.29 -32.55
N GLU A 239 -0.69 0.80 -32.52
CA GLU A 239 -0.93 1.91 -31.59
C GLU A 239 -2.19 2.72 -31.97
N LEU A 240 -2.49 2.90 -33.27
CA LEU A 240 -3.73 3.49 -33.79
C LEU A 240 -4.96 2.60 -33.59
N LYS A 241 -4.76 1.39 -33.06
CA LYS A 241 -5.84 0.41 -32.79
C LYS A 241 -6.39 -0.30 -34.04
N ASP A 242 -5.78 -0.18 -35.18
CA ASP A 242 -6.18 -0.83 -36.42
C ASP A 242 -5.39 -2.13 -36.68
N LEU A 243 -5.78 -3.15 -35.93
CA LEU A 243 -5.11 -4.46 -35.98
C LEU A 243 -5.41 -5.22 -37.27
N SER A 244 -6.53 -4.92 -37.94
CA SER A 244 -6.91 -5.54 -39.21
C SER A 244 -5.92 -5.15 -40.30
N ARG A 245 -5.70 -3.86 -40.48
CA ARG A 245 -4.68 -3.35 -41.40
C ARG A 245 -3.27 -3.75 -41.03
N ALA A 246 -2.97 -3.89 -39.71
CA ALA A 246 -1.65 -4.38 -39.31
C ALA A 246 -1.39 -5.81 -39.76
N LYS A 247 -2.41 -6.69 -39.77
CA LYS A 247 -2.32 -8.06 -40.34
C LYS A 247 -2.18 -8.04 -41.84
N GLU A 248 -2.99 -7.24 -42.54
CA GLU A 248 -2.93 -7.05 -43.98
C GLU A 248 -1.53 -6.57 -44.43
N MET A 249 -0.90 -5.72 -43.61
CA MET A 249 0.43 -5.19 -43.88
C MET A 249 1.50 -6.28 -43.84
N ILE A 250 1.38 -7.29 -42.99
CA ILE A 250 2.29 -8.45 -43.00
C ILE A 250 2.11 -9.26 -44.30
N VAL A 251 0.86 -9.50 -44.70
CA VAL A 251 0.57 -10.20 -45.94
C VAL A 251 1.11 -9.43 -47.16
N HIS A 252 0.95 -8.12 -47.14
CA HIS A 252 1.50 -7.24 -48.20
C HIS A 252 3.04 -7.28 -48.22
N MET A 253 3.69 -7.31 -47.07
CA MET A 253 5.14 -7.45 -46.96
C MET A 253 5.63 -8.78 -47.56
N GLU A 254 4.93 -9.87 -47.27
CA GLU A 254 5.23 -11.19 -47.83
C GLU A 254 5.06 -11.19 -49.36
N ALA A 255 3.96 -10.59 -49.88
CA ALA A 255 3.65 -10.51 -51.29
C ALA A 255 4.66 -9.65 -52.11
N THR A 256 5.28 -8.66 -51.47
CA THR A 256 6.29 -7.79 -52.09
C THR A 256 7.68 -8.43 -52.18
N GLY A 257 7.85 -9.67 -51.68
CA GLY A 257 9.15 -10.39 -51.72
C GLY A 257 10.18 -9.84 -50.75
N CYS A 258 9.74 -9.15 -49.66
CA CYS A 258 10.63 -8.68 -48.63
C CYS A 258 10.99 -9.86 -47.70
N ASP A 259 12.30 -10.01 -47.35
CA ASP A 259 12.74 -11.06 -46.42
C ASP A 259 12.11 -10.86 -45.06
N VAL A 260 11.09 -11.64 -44.74
CA VAL A 260 10.33 -11.52 -43.51
C VAL A 260 11.11 -12.22 -42.39
N ASN A 261 11.43 -11.43 -41.37
CA ASN A 261 11.99 -11.98 -40.13
C ASN A 261 10.93 -11.97 -39.01
N ILE A 262 11.28 -12.43 -37.81
CA ILE A 262 10.35 -12.54 -36.66
C ILE A 262 9.90 -11.19 -36.09
N VAL A 263 10.64 -10.11 -36.35
CA VAL A 263 10.40 -8.80 -35.66
C VAL A 263 9.04 -8.18 -35.96
N PRO A 264 8.55 -8.09 -37.23
CA PRO A 264 7.20 -7.60 -37.53
C PRO A 264 6.11 -8.41 -36.83
N TYR A 265 6.28 -9.73 -36.74
CA TYR A 265 5.32 -10.60 -36.02
C TYR A 265 5.32 -10.33 -34.55
N ASN A 266 6.48 -10.14 -33.92
CA ASN A 266 6.58 -9.78 -32.50
C ASN A 266 5.90 -8.44 -32.21
N VAL A 267 5.99 -7.46 -33.11
CA VAL A 267 5.30 -6.19 -33.00
C VAL A 267 3.77 -6.37 -33.10
N LEU A 268 3.28 -7.23 -34.01
CA LEU A 268 1.86 -7.53 -34.12
C LEU A 268 1.35 -8.29 -32.89
N ILE A 269 2.11 -9.27 -32.39
CA ILE A 269 1.79 -10.00 -31.16
C ILE A 269 1.70 -9.03 -29.97
N ASP A 270 2.65 -8.09 -29.83
CA ASP A 270 2.58 -7.05 -28.78
C ASP A 270 1.33 -6.17 -28.94
N GLY A 271 1.00 -5.75 -30.17
CA GLY A 271 -0.21 -4.99 -30.46
C GLY A 271 -1.51 -5.72 -30.08
N LEU A 272 -1.59 -7.02 -30.40
CA LEU A 272 -2.72 -7.88 -30.03
C LEU A 272 -2.81 -8.07 -28.51
N CYS A 273 -1.69 -8.32 -27.85
CA CYS A 273 -1.62 -8.48 -26.39
C CYS A 273 -2.01 -7.19 -25.64
N LYS A 274 -1.65 -6.02 -26.17
CA LYS A 274 -2.07 -4.72 -25.63
C LYS A 274 -3.58 -4.48 -25.73
N LYS A 275 -4.22 -5.12 -26.71
CA LYS A 275 -5.69 -5.06 -26.96
C LYS A 275 -6.45 -6.22 -26.30
N GLN A 276 -5.83 -6.99 -25.45
CA GLN A 276 -6.40 -8.17 -24.80
C GLN A 276 -6.85 -9.29 -25.77
N LYS A 277 -6.41 -9.25 -27.05
CA LYS A 277 -6.66 -10.30 -28.05
C LYS A 277 -5.56 -11.36 -28.06
N VAL A 278 -5.29 -11.91 -26.90
CA VAL A 278 -4.11 -12.79 -26.69
C VAL A 278 -4.26 -14.10 -27.48
N TRP A 279 -5.46 -14.61 -27.63
CA TRP A 279 -5.71 -15.85 -28.38
C TRP A 279 -5.43 -15.70 -29.88
N GLU A 280 -5.68 -14.53 -30.47
CA GLU A 280 -5.25 -14.22 -31.83
C GLU A 280 -3.73 -14.16 -31.95
N ALA A 281 -3.05 -13.60 -30.94
CA ALA A 281 -1.58 -13.60 -30.89
C ALA A 281 -1.00 -15.01 -30.75
N PHE A 282 -1.70 -15.89 -30.03
CA PHE A 282 -1.35 -17.31 -29.93
C PHE A 282 -1.50 -18.03 -31.28
N GLY A 283 -2.52 -17.71 -32.06
CA GLY A 283 -2.69 -18.21 -33.42
C GLY A 283 -1.48 -17.86 -34.29
N ILE A 284 -1.00 -16.60 -34.23
CA ILE A 284 0.20 -16.16 -34.96
C ILE A 284 1.43 -16.98 -34.54
N LYS A 285 1.63 -17.27 -33.23
CA LYS A 285 2.74 -18.12 -32.77
C LYS A 285 2.69 -19.51 -33.44
N LYS A 286 1.48 -20.09 -33.60
CA LYS A 286 1.33 -21.39 -34.28
C LYS A 286 1.63 -21.29 -35.79
N ASP A 287 1.19 -20.22 -36.42
CA ASP A 287 1.41 -19.97 -37.85
C ASP A 287 2.88 -19.74 -38.19
N LEU A 288 3.67 -19.16 -37.25
CA LEU A 288 5.13 -19.02 -37.43
C LEU A 288 5.84 -20.36 -37.65
N ALA A 289 5.39 -21.42 -37.00
CA ALA A 289 5.96 -22.75 -37.16
C ALA A 289 5.75 -23.29 -38.60
N GLY A 290 4.62 -22.95 -39.24
CA GLY A 290 4.34 -23.29 -40.65
C GLY A 290 5.16 -22.48 -41.69
N LYS A 291 5.76 -21.38 -41.24
CA LYS A 291 6.58 -20.45 -42.04
C LYS A 291 8.09 -20.63 -41.83
N GLU A 292 8.53 -21.71 -41.19
CA GLU A 292 9.93 -21.98 -40.80
C GLU A 292 10.55 -20.91 -39.88
N LEU A 293 9.76 -20.00 -39.36
CA LEU A 293 10.18 -18.97 -38.41
C LEU A 293 10.00 -19.47 -36.96
N LYS A 294 11.11 -19.57 -36.22
CA LYS A 294 11.06 -20.01 -34.83
C LYS A 294 10.74 -18.85 -33.90
N PRO A 295 9.70 -19.01 -33.01
CA PRO A 295 9.46 -18.05 -31.94
C PRO A 295 10.73 -17.82 -31.10
N ASP A 296 11.02 -16.57 -30.81
CA ASP A 296 12.18 -16.15 -30.01
C ASP A 296 11.79 -15.76 -28.59
N VAL A 297 12.78 -15.41 -27.77
CA VAL A 297 12.58 -14.92 -26.38
C VAL A 297 11.55 -13.79 -26.30
N VAL A 298 11.54 -12.87 -27.28
CA VAL A 298 10.64 -11.73 -27.30
C VAL A 298 9.20 -12.19 -27.53
N THR A 299 8.99 -13.15 -28.45
CA THR A 299 7.66 -13.75 -28.70
C THR A 299 7.06 -14.34 -27.44
N TYR A 300 7.81 -15.20 -26.73
CA TYR A 300 7.36 -15.84 -25.50
C TYR A 300 7.09 -14.83 -24.40
N CYS A 301 8.03 -13.92 -24.13
CA CYS A 301 7.87 -12.91 -23.08
C CYS A 301 6.68 -11.98 -23.33
N THR A 302 6.45 -11.60 -24.60
CA THR A 302 5.31 -10.75 -24.97
C THR A 302 3.98 -11.47 -24.76
N LEU A 303 3.89 -12.75 -25.13
CA LEU A 303 2.71 -13.58 -24.90
C LEU A 303 2.45 -13.77 -23.40
N VAL A 304 3.47 -14.06 -22.60
CA VAL A 304 3.34 -14.18 -21.14
C VAL A 304 2.80 -12.88 -20.52
N CYS A 305 3.37 -11.74 -20.89
CA CYS A 305 2.88 -10.44 -20.42
C CYS A 305 1.44 -10.16 -20.89
N GLY A 306 1.08 -10.62 -22.10
CA GLY A 306 -0.29 -10.52 -22.62
C GLY A 306 -1.26 -11.39 -21.84
N LEU A 307 -0.93 -12.66 -21.58
CA LEU A 307 -1.71 -13.59 -20.78
C LEU A 307 -1.93 -13.07 -19.35
N CYS A 308 -0.92 -12.49 -18.74
CA CYS A 308 -1.04 -11.86 -17.43
C CYS A 308 -2.09 -10.72 -17.42
N LYS A 309 -2.20 -9.93 -18.49
CA LYS A 309 -3.22 -8.86 -18.60
C LYS A 309 -4.65 -9.38 -18.74
N VAL A 310 -4.83 -10.54 -19.34
CA VAL A 310 -6.13 -11.23 -19.50
C VAL A 310 -6.42 -12.15 -18.30
N GLN A 311 -5.49 -12.20 -17.34
CA GLN A 311 -5.58 -13.03 -16.13
C GLN A 311 -5.52 -14.55 -16.38
N GLU A 312 -4.97 -15.00 -17.50
CA GLU A 312 -4.75 -16.42 -17.84
C GLU A 312 -3.33 -16.86 -17.39
N PHE A 313 -3.17 -16.98 -16.07
CA PHE A 313 -1.85 -17.21 -15.46
C PHE A 313 -1.38 -18.66 -15.64
N ASP A 314 -2.30 -19.61 -15.68
CA ASP A 314 -1.96 -21.03 -15.83
C ASP A 314 -1.31 -21.29 -17.22
N VAL A 315 -1.89 -20.71 -18.28
CA VAL A 315 -1.30 -20.74 -19.63
C VAL A 315 0.02 -19.95 -19.67
N GLY A 316 0.11 -18.85 -18.89
CA GLY A 316 1.35 -18.11 -18.74
C GLY A 316 2.48 -18.92 -18.11
N LEU A 317 2.18 -19.77 -17.12
CA LEU A 317 3.14 -20.72 -16.53
C LEU A 317 3.59 -21.77 -17.55
N GLU A 318 2.66 -22.35 -18.32
CA GLU A 318 2.98 -23.32 -19.39
C GLU A 318 3.91 -22.72 -20.44
N MET A 319 3.70 -21.42 -20.77
CA MET A 319 4.56 -20.71 -21.72
C MET A 319 5.98 -20.52 -21.19
N ILE A 320 6.13 -20.20 -19.92
CA ILE A 320 7.46 -20.10 -19.28
C ILE A 320 8.12 -21.49 -19.27
N ASP A 321 7.37 -22.54 -18.97
CA ASP A 321 7.90 -23.91 -18.95
C ASP A 321 8.34 -24.40 -20.35
N GLU A 322 7.59 -24.05 -21.40
CA GLU A 322 7.98 -24.30 -22.79
C GLU A 322 9.24 -23.53 -23.12
N MET A 323 9.32 -22.26 -22.75
CA MET A 323 10.47 -21.40 -22.97
C MET A 323 11.74 -21.95 -22.30
N LEU A 324 11.64 -22.38 -21.02
CA LEU A 324 12.76 -22.98 -20.28
C LEU A 324 13.19 -24.31 -20.89
N ARG A 325 12.27 -25.18 -21.34
CA ARG A 325 12.59 -26.43 -22.05
C ARG A 325 13.32 -26.19 -23.36
N LEU A 326 13.05 -25.07 -24.03
CA LEU A 326 13.79 -24.70 -25.27
C LEU A 326 15.15 -24.04 -24.98
N GLY A 327 15.50 -23.88 -23.70
CA GLY A 327 16.76 -23.25 -23.28
C GLY A 327 16.75 -21.73 -23.34
N PHE A 328 15.57 -21.10 -23.46
CA PHE A 328 15.45 -19.65 -23.45
C PHE A 328 15.28 -19.11 -22.02
N SER A 329 15.97 -18.03 -21.74
CA SER A 329 15.84 -17.31 -20.47
C SER A 329 14.66 -16.34 -20.53
N PRO A 330 13.65 -16.45 -19.62
CA PRO A 330 12.56 -15.50 -19.56
C PRO A 330 13.07 -14.10 -19.22
N SER A 331 12.38 -13.06 -19.73
CA SER A 331 12.69 -11.70 -19.33
C SER A 331 12.21 -11.44 -17.89
N GLU A 332 12.94 -10.58 -17.18
CA GLU A 332 12.58 -10.14 -15.84
C GLU A 332 11.16 -9.56 -15.76
N ALA A 333 10.75 -8.82 -16.82
CA ALA A 333 9.42 -8.26 -16.92
C ALA A 333 8.32 -9.32 -17.03
N ALA A 334 8.56 -10.42 -17.77
CA ALA A 334 7.60 -11.51 -17.90
C ALA A 334 7.43 -12.26 -16.58
N VAL A 335 8.54 -12.59 -15.91
CA VAL A 335 8.53 -13.24 -14.59
C VAL A 335 7.84 -12.35 -13.55
N SER A 336 8.19 -11.07 -13.47
CA SER A 336 7.59 -10.13 -12.53
C SER A 336 6.09 -9.97 -12.75
N SER A 337 5.64 -9.87 -14.01
CA SER A 337 4.22 -9.76 -14.36
C SER A 337 3.44 -11.01 -13.96
N LEU A 338 4.00 -12.19 -14.16
CA LEU A 338 3.37 -13.46 -13.83
C LEU A 338 3.32 -13.67 -12.31
N VAL A 339 4.41 -13.41 -11.59
CA VAL A 339 4.45 -13.46 -10.12
C VAL A 339 3.42 -12.50 -9.51
N GLU A 340 3.35 -11.27 -10.01
CA GLU A 340 2.37 -10.28 -9.52
C GLU A 340 0.93 -10.72 -9.82
N GLY A 341 0.68 -11.33 -10.97
CA GLY A 341 -0.62 -11.87 -11.32
C GLY A 341 -1.06 -13.04 -10.43
N LEU A 342 -0.19 -14.02 -10.23
CA LEU A 342 -0.40 -15.17 -9.33
C LEU A 342 -0.63 -14.70 -7.90
N ARG A 343 0.16 -13.73 -7.44
CA ARG A 343 0.02 -13.09 -6.13
C ARG A 343 -1.37 -12.50 -5.93
N LYS A 344 -1.89 -11.77 -6.93
CA LYS A 344 -3.23 -11.14 -6.85
C LYS A 344 -4.35 -12.17 -6.78
N ARG A 345 -4.17 -13.36 -7.36
CA ARG A 345 -5.12 -14.49 -7.24
C ARG A 345 -4.94 -15.34 -5.98
N GLY A 346 -3.96 -15.02 -5.14
CA GLY A 346 -3.67 -15.80 -3.94
C GLY A 346 -2.90 -17.10 -4.18
N LYS A 347 -2.45 -17.38 -5.42
CA LYS A 347 -1.66 -18.56 -5.81
C LYS A 347 -0.17 -18.37 -5.48
N ILE A 348 0.14 -18.14 -4.20
CA ILE A 348 1.50 -17.77 -3.75
C ILE A 348 2.49 -18.93 -3.95
N GLU A 349 2.05 -20.16 -3.73
CA GLU A 349 2.90 -21.37 -3.89
C GLU A 349 3.36 -21.56 -5.33
N GLU A 350 2.48 -21.33 -6.30
CA GLU A 350 2.83 -21.40 -7.72
C GLU A 350 3.85 -20.31 -8.10
N ALA A 351 3.67 -19.10 -7.54
CA ALA A 351 4.62 -17.99 -7.73
C ALA A 351 6.00 -18.31 -7.14
N LEU A 352 6.06 -18.92 -5.95
CA LEU A 352 7.32 -19.37 -5.32
C LEU A 352 8.00 -20.47 -6.13
N ASN A 353 7.22 -21.43 -6.65
CA ASN A 353 7.74 -22.50 -7.49
C ASN A 353 8.29 -21.96 -8.82
N LEU A 354 7.61 -20.97 -9.43
CA LEU A 354 8.11 -20.27 -10.61
C LEU A 354 9.48 -19.63 -10.34
N VAL A 355 9.60 -18.88 -9.24
CA VAL A 355 10.86 -18.21 -8.85
C VAL A 355 11.98 -19.24 -8.62
N LYS A 356 11.67 -20.38 -8.00
CA LYS A 356 12.65 -21.46 -7.80
C LYS A 356 13.14 -22.00 -9.15
N ARG A 357 12.23 -22.35 -10.06
CA ARG A 357 12.55 -22.90 -11.39
C ARG A 357 13.39 -21.93 -12.22
N VAL A 358 12.99 -20.65 -12.25
CA VAL A 358 13.72 -19.61 -12.98
C VAL A 358 15.13 -19.41 -12.42
N ALA A 359 15.30 -19.52 -11.09
CA ALA A 359 16.60 -19.45 -10.44
C ALA A 359 17.52 -20.64 -10.78
N GLU A 360 16.97 -21.84 -10.95
CA GLU A 360 17.72 -23.05 -11.38
C GLU A 360 18.31 -22.89 -12.78
N PHE A 361 17.67 -22.10 -13.64
CA PHE A 361 18.21 -21.74 -14.98
C PHE A 361 19.19 -20.55 -14.95
N GLY A 362 19.64 -20.12 -13.75
CA GLY A 362 20.67 -19.09 -13.61
C GLY A 362 20.13 -17.66 -13.70
N LEU A 363 18.81 -17.47 -13.71
CA LEU A 363 18.19 -16.16 -13.67
C LEU A 363 17.90 -15.77 -12.21
N SER A 364 18.49 -14.69 -11.77
CA SER A 364 18.16 -14.06 -10.49
C SER A 364 16.92 -13.19 -10.66
N PRO A 365 15.76 -13.55 -10.10
CA PRO A 365 14.62 -12.62 -10.04
C PRO A 365 15.05 -11.33 -9.36
N ASN A 366 14.46 -10.20 -9.78
CA ASN A 366 14.82 -8.91 -9.24
C ASN A 366 14.27 -8.70 -7.82
N LEU A 367 14.79 -7.65 -7.19
CA LEU A 367 14.37 -7.24 -5.84
C LEU A 367 12.84 -7.00 -5.72
N PHE A 368 12.20 -6.50 -6.80
CA PHE A 368 10.76 -6.27 -6.84
C PHE A 368 9.97 -7.57 -6.65
N VAL A 369 10.37 -8.65 -7.33
CA VAL A 369 9.72 -9.97 -7.22
C VAL A 369 9.85 -10.52 -5.80
N TYR A 370 11.06 -10.45 -5.22
CA TYR A 370 11.28 -10.89 -3.83
C TYR A 370 10.44 -10.08 -2.84
N ASN A 371 10.43 -8.75 -2.94
CA ASN A 371 9.63 -7.89 -2.07
C ASN A 371 8.12 -8.18 -2.19
N ALA A 372 7.63 -8.40 -3.41
CA ALA A 372 6.22 -8.72 -3.64
C ALA A 372 5.82 -10.07 -3.04
N LEU A 373 6.68 -11.08 -3.10
CA LEU A 373 6.43 -12.39 -2.50
C LEU A 373 6.53 -12.35 -0.98
N ILE A 374 7.55 -11.69 -0.43
CA ILE A 374 7.70 -11.51 1.03
C ILE A 374 6.47 -10.79 1.59
N ASP A 375 6.04 -9.67 0.97
CA ASP A 375 4.83 -8.94 1.38
C ASP A 375 3.57 -9.83 1.35
N SER A 376 3.44 -10.67 0.32
CA SER A 376 2.29 -11.56 0.20
C SER A 376 2.27 -12.69 1.24
N LEU A 377 3.44 -13.27 1.53
CA LEU A 377 3.60 -14.26 2.59
C LEU A 377 3.29 -13.63 3.97
N CYS A 378 3.75 -12.39 4.19
CA CYS A 378 3.43 -11.65 5.42
C CYS A 378 1.92 -11.39 5.57
N LYS A 379 1.23 -11.02 4.49
CA LYS A 379 -0.24 -10.85 4.48
C LYS A 379 -0.99 -12.16 4.70
N GLY A 380 -0.47 -13.25 4.16
CA GLY A 380 -0.98 -14.61 4.37
C GLY A 380 -0.60 -15.22 5.73
N ARG A 381 0.06 -14.50 6.63
CA ARG A 381 0.57 -14.95 7.94
C ARG A 381 1.57 -16.12 7.86
N LYS A 382 2.17 -16.39 6.70
CA LYS A 382 3.23 -17.39 6.49
C LYS A 382 4.62 -16.76 6.78
N PHE A 383 4.82 -16.33 8.01
CA PHE A 383 5.98 -15.52 8.39
C PHE A 383 7.31 -16.27 8.26
N ASP A 384 7.34 -17.57 8.57
CA ASP A 384 8.56 -18.37 8.52
C ASP A 384 9.04 -18.57 7.07
N GLU A 385 8.09 -18.73 6.13
CA GLU A 385 8.40 -18.80 4.69
C GLU A 385 8.93 -17.44 4.16
N ALA A 386 8.39 -16.33 4.67
CA ALA A 386 8.85 -14.99 4.32
C ALA A 386 10.31 -14.75 4.79
N GLU A 387 10.64 -15.18 6.00
CA GLU A 387 11.99 -15.10 6.59
C GLU A 387 13.00 -15.93 5.79
N LEU A 388 12.63 -17.17 5.44
CA LEU A 388 13.46 -18.04 4.57
C LEU A 388 13.67 -17.44 3.18
N LEU A 389 12.66 -16.79 2.62
CA LEU A 389 12.77 -16.15 1.31
C LEU A 389 13.68 -14.93 1.35
N PHE A 390 13.63 -14.15 2.43
CA PHE A 390 14.53 -13.03 2.67
C PHE A 390 15.99 -13.49 2.81
N ASP A 391 16.26 -14.56 3.59
CA ASP A 391 17.61 -15.14 3.72
C ASP A 391 18.13 -15.63 2.39
N ARG A 392 17.28 -16.23 1.56
CA ARG A 392 17.63 -16.67 0.21
C ARG A 392 18.01 -15.49 -0.69
N MET A 393 17.24 -14.38 -0.60
CA MET A 393 17.54 -13.15 -1.33
C MET A 393 18.92 -12.61 -0.98
N ARG A 394 19.31 -12.60 0.31
CA ARG A 394 20.63 -12.17 0.78
C ARG A 394 21.75 -13.12 0.28
N LYS A 395 21.54 -14.44 0.32
CA LYS A 395 22.50 -15.44 -0.16
C LYS A 395 22.81 -15.33 -1.65
N ILE A 396 21.86 -14.85 -2.45
CA ILE A 396 22.04 -14.61 -3.89
C ILE A 396 22.78 -13.27 -4.16
N GLY A 397 23.05 -12.47 -3.12
CA GLY A 397 23.75 -11.19 -3.24
C GLY A 397 22.83 -10.00 -3.58
N LEU A 398 21.50 -10.16 -3.50
CA LEU A 398 20.58 -9.04 -3.65
C LEU A 398 20.57 -8.20 -2.36
N CYS A 399 20.97 -6.93 -2.47
CA CYS A 399 20.95 -6.01 -1.35
C CYS A 399 19.51 -5.57 -1.04
N PRO A 400 19.02 -5.75 0.21
CA PRO A 400 17.74 -5.22 0.64
C PRO A 400 17.68 -3.70 0.47
N ASN A 401 16.54 -3.18 0.05
CA ASN A 401 16.29 -1.75 -0.05
C ASN A 401 15.33 -1.28 1.06
N ASP A 402 14.99 0.01 1.04
CA ASP A 402 14.04 0.64 1.97
C ASP A 402 12.67 -0.06 2.00
N VAL A 403 12.19 -0.54 0.86
CA VAL A 403 10.93 -1.31 0.75
C VAL A 403 11.06 -2.66 1.44
N THR A 404 12.17 -3.38 1.21
CA THR A 404 12.43 -4.69 1.83
C THR A 404 12.40 -4.58 3.36
N TYR A 405 13.17 -3.63 3.91
CA TYR A 405 13.19 -3.40 5.35
C TYR A 405 11.83 -2.98 5.90
N SER A 406 11.09 -2.13 5.16
CA SER A 406 9.74 -1.73 5.57
C SER A 406 8.78 -2.91 5.69
N ILE A 407 8.83 -3.85 4.74
CA ILE A 407 8.01 -5.08 4.77
C ILE A 407 8.40 -5.97 5.96
N LEU A 408 9.70 -6.15 6.20
CA LEU A 408 10.18 -6.96 7.32
C LEU A 408 9.80 -6.36 8.67
N ILE A 409 9.99 -5.06 8.84
CA ILE A 409 9.59 -4.34 10.07
C ILE A 409 8.09 -4.52 10.31
N ASP A 410 7.24 -4.35 9.28
CA ASP A 410 5.79 -4.58 9.40
C ASP A 410 5.48 -6.04 9.78
N MET A 411 6.17 -7.00 9.16
CA MET A 411 6.03 -8.42 9.46
C MET A 411 6.33 -8.73 10.94
N PHE A 412 7.46 -8.28 11.45
CA PHE A 412 7.85 -8.54 12.82
C PHE A 412 6.96 -7.80 13.83
N CYS A 413 6.52 -6.58 13.51
CA CYS A 413 5.52 -5.86 14.29
C CYS A 413 4.19 -6.62 14.38
N ARG A 414 3.71 -7.21 13.27
CA ARG A 414 2.48 -8.04 13.28
C ARG A 414 2.64 -9.32 14.07
N ARG A 415 3.83 -9.91 14.10
CA ARG A 415 4.16 -11.12 14.84
C ARG A 415 4.39 -10.86 16.35
N GLY A 416 4.48 -9.61 16.76
CA GLY A 416 4.77 -9.22 18.13
C GLY A 416 6.25 -9.26 18.53
N LYS A 417 7.14 -9.52 17.59
CA LYS A 417 8.59 -9.50 17.81
C LYS A 417 9.15 -8.10 17.61
N LEU A 418 8.79 -7.19 18.52
CA LEU A 418 9.11 -5.76 18.38
C LEU A 418 10.62 -5.50 18.43
N ASP A 419 11.39 -6.23 19.26
CA ASP A 419 12.84 -6.10 19.37
C ASP A 419 13.54 -6.44 18.04
N THR A 420 13.08 -7.50 17.36
CA THR A 420 13.58 -7.85 16.01
C THR A 420 13.22 -6.79 14.97
N ALA A 421 12.03 -6.21 15.04
CA ALA A 421 11.65 -5.11 14.16
C ALA A 421 12.56 -3.88 14.35
N LEU A 422 12.93 -3.57 15.59
CA LEU A 422 13.89 -2.49 15.92
C LEU A 422 15.29 -2.80 15.43
N SER A 423 15.75 -4.04 15.54
CA SER A 423 17.04 -4.47 15.00
C SER A 423 17.11 -4.24 13.46
N PHE A 424 16.03 -4.56 12.74
CA PHE A 424 15.96 -4.28 11.29
C PHE A 424 15.91 -2.79 10.95
N LEU A 425 15.30 -1.96 11.79
CA LEU A 425 15.37 -0.51 11.63
C LEU A 425 16.81 0.01 11.83
N GLY A 426 17.52 -0.53 12.82
CA GLY A 426 18.94 -0.25 13.06
C GLY A 426 19.79 -0.66 11.85
N GLU A 427 19.66 -1.90 11.37
CA GLU A 427 20.37 -2.40 10.19
C GLU A 427 20.11 -1.52 8.95
N MET A 428 18.86 -1.11 8.73
CA MET A 428 18.49 -0.20 7.63
C MET A 428 19.27 1.13 7.71
N ILE A 429 19.41 1.69 8.91
CA ILE A 429 20.14 2.94 9.14
C ILE A 429 21.64 2.73 8.94
N ASP A 430 22.20 1.63 9.46
CA ASP A 430 23.62 1.27 9.34
C ASP A 430 24.04 1.05 7.89
N MET A 431 23.14 0.54 7.05
CA MET A 431 23.31 0.42 5.60
C MET A 431 23.22 1.76 4.86
N GLY A 432 23.05 2.88 5.56
CA GLY A 432 22.94 4.22 5.00
C GLY A 432 21.58 4.51 4.32
N LEU A 433 20.59 3.63 4.49
CA LEU A 433 19.24 3.84 3.97
C LEU A 433 18.47 4.79 4.90
N ARG A 434 17.79 5.76 4.33
CA ARG A 434 16.94 6.67 5.12
C ARG A 434 15.56 6.05 5.31
N PRO A 435 15.14 5.76 6.56
CA PRO A 435 13.81 5.26 6.82
C PRO A 435 12.75 6.25 6.32
N SER A 436 11.74 5.74 5.62
CA SER A 436 10.56 6.50 5.23
C SER A 436 9.53 6.52 6.37
N VAL A 437 8.35 7.06 6.11
CA VAL A 437 7.22 7.08 7.06
C VAL A 437 6.70 5.66 7.38
N TYR A 438 6.85 4.71 6.45
CA TYR A 438 6.26 3.37 6.57
C TYR A 438 6.80 2.53 7.73
N PRO A 439 8.13 2.35 7.91
CA PRO A 439 8.69 1.64 9.06
C PRO A 439 8.23 2.20 10.40
N TYR A 440 8.20 3.53 10.52
CA TYR A 440 7.73 4.19 11.75
C TYR A 440 6.25 3.92 12.02
N ASN A 441 5.40 4.00 11.00
CA ASN A 441 3.99 3.68 11.14
C ASN A 441 3.77 2.22 11.56
N SER A 442 4.57 1.29 11.03
CA SER A 442 4.49 -0.12 11.41
C SER A 442 4.92 -0.35 12.86
N LEU A 443 5.99 0.30 13.32
CA LEU A 443 6.44 0.26 14.71
C LEU A 443 5.41 0.89 15.65
N ILE A 444 4.91 2.08 15.35
CA ILE A 444 3.87 2.76 16.13
C ILE A 444 2.64 1.87 16.26
N ASN A 445 2.15 1.31 15.14
CA ASN A 445 1.00 0.41 15.14
C ASN A 445 1.28 -0.89 15.92
N GLY A 446 2.49 -1.44 15.80
CA GLY A 446 2.94 -2.61 16.55
C GLY A 446 2.91 -2.35 18.05
N HIS A 447 3.60 -1.33 18.53
CA HIS A 447 3.64 -0.96 19.95
C HIS A 447 2.24 -0.63 20.51
N CYS A 448 1.39 0.07 19.73
CA CYS A 448 0.00 0.32 20.11
C CYS A 448 -0.81 -0.97 20.28
N LYS A 449 -0.66 -1.96 19.38
CA LYS A 449 -1.37 -3.25 19.48
C LYS A 449 -0.96 -4.06 20.68
N PHE A 450 0.32 -4.03 21.06
CA PHE A 450 0.83 -4.71 22.25
C PHE A 450 0.75 -3.88 23.54
N GLY A 451 0.14 -2.68 23.44
CA GLY A 451 -0.23 -1.84 24.57
C GLY A 451 0.87 -0.95 25.11
N ASP A 452 2.00 -0.84 24.44
CA ASP A 452 3.08 0.10 24.80
C ASP A 452 2.92 1.42 24.03
N ILE A 453 2.03 2.25 24.55
CA ILE A 453 1.73 3.56 23.94
C ILE A 453 2.91 4.52 24.11
N SER A 454 3.67 4.40 25.21
CA SER A 454 4.82 5.28 25.51
C SER A 454 5.93 5.12 24.47
N ALA A 455 6.26 3.88 24.10
CA ALA A 455 7.18 3.62 22.98
C ALA A 455 6.63 4.15 21.65
N ALA A 456 5.34 3.96 21.38
CA ALA A 456 4.72 4.47 20.16
C ALA A 456 4.79 6.01 20.05
N GLU A 457 4.60 6.73 21.16
CA GLU A 457 4.77 8.20 21.23
C GLU A 457 6.23 8.61 20.98
N SER A 458 7.20 7.85 21.55
CA SER A 458 8.61 8.14 21.32
C SER A 458 9.01 7.98 19.85
N PHE A 459 8.46 6.97 19.13
CA PHE A 459 8.68 6.81 17.70
C PHE A 459 8.02 7.91 16.86
N MET A 460 6.85 8.42 17.27
CA MET A 460 6.29 9.59 16.63
C MET A 460 7.15 10.84 16.82
N ALA A 461 7.71 11.05 18.01
CA ALA A 461 8.64 12.14 18.28
C ALA A 461 9.94 12.00 17.51
N GLU A 462 10.51 10.79 17.41
CA GLU A 462 11.68 10.49 16.59
C GLU A 462 11.45 10.79 15.11
N MET A 463 10.28 10.37 14.59
CA MET A 463 9.86 10.64 13.22
C MET A 463 9.85 12.14 12.92
N ILE A 464 9.26 12.95 13.84
CA ILE A 464 9.21 14.42 13.71
C ILE A 464 10.62 15.01 13.76
N ASN A 465 11.48 14.55 14.66
CA ASN A 465 12.88 15.00 14.79
C ASN A 465 13.68 14.72 13.50
N LYS A 466 13.36 13.62 12.79
CA LYS A 466 13.96 13.29 11.49
C LYS A 466 13.30 14.03 10.32
N LYS A 467 12.43 15.01 10.58
CA LYS A 467 11.68 15.80 9.59
C LYS A 467 10.76 14.95 8.70
N LEU A 468 10.27 13.86 9.23
CA LEU A 468 9.23 13.05 8.60
C LEU A 468 7.87 13.53 9.13
N GLU A 469 6.98 13.94 8.25
CA GLU A 469 5.66 14.41 8.66
C GLU A 469 4.74 13.25 9.03
N PRO A 470 4.13 13.24 10.23
CA PRO A 470 3.14 12.26 10.61
C PRO A 470 1.94 12.31 9.66
N THR A 471 1.49 11.14 9.24
CA THR A 471 0.36 10.98 8.32
C THR A 471 -0.93 10.62 9.05
N VAL A 472 -2.05 10.60 8.33
CA VAL A 472 -3.33 10.09 8.85
C VAL A 472 -3.15 8.70 9.49
N VAL A 473 -2.30 7.83 8.91
CA VAL A 473 -2.03 6.49 9.44
C VAL A 473 -1.32 6.56 10.80
N THR A 474 -0.33 7.43 10.94
CA THR A 474 0.42 7.64 12.19
C THR A 474 -0.52 8.04 13.34
N TYR A 475 -1.32 9.11 13.10
CA TYR A 475 -2.29 9.59 14.07
C TYR A 475 -3.34 8.54 14.42
N THR A 476 -3.90 7.85 13.40
CA THR A 476 -4.95 6.85 13.60
C THR A 476 -4.44 5.63 14.38
N SER A 477 -3.20 5.20 14.14
CA SER A 477 -2.58 4.10 14.90
C SER A 477 -2.44 4.45 16.38
N LEU A 478 -1.97 5.65 16.70
CA LEU A 478 -1.88 6.13 18.08
C LEU A 478 -3.25 6.31 18.73
N MET A 479 -4.22 6.90 18.01
CA MET A 479 -5.59 7.02 18.50
C MET A 479 -6.18 5.63 18.83
N GLY A 480 -5.95 4.63 17.95
CA GLY A 480 -6.35 3.25 18.18
C GLY A 480 -5.70 2.64 19.44
N GLY A 481 -4.41 2.92 19.65
CA GLY A 481 -3.71 2.53 20.87
C GLY A 481 -4.31 3.15 22.14
N TYR A 482 -4.60 4.45 22.12
CA TYR A 482 -5.26 5.11 23.24
C TYR A 482 -6.67 4.60 23.49
N CYS A 483 -7.46 4.37 22.42
CA CYS A 483 -8.82 3.80 22.53
C CYS A 483 -8.78 2.39 23.14
N SER A 484 -7.83 1.56 22.78
CA SER A 484 -7.69 0.20 23.34
C SER A 484 -7.37 0.20 24.85
N LYS A 485 -6.69 1.24 25.35
CA LYS A 485 -6.38 1.44 26.76
C LYS A 485 -7.42 2.27 27.52
N GLY A 486 -8.54 2.63 26.91
CA GLY A 486 -9.59 3.46 27.51
C GLY A 486 -9.21 4.93 27.70
N LYS A 487 -8.07 5.39 27.19
CA LYS A 487 -7.61 6.80 27.31
C LYS A 487 -8.21 7.69 26.21
N ILE A 488 -9.54 7.77 26.17
CA ILE A 488 -10.30 8.42 25.09
C ILE A 488 -9.96 9.91 24.94
N ASN A 489 -9.76 10.62 26.06
CA ASN A 489 -9.42 12.05 26.02
C ASN A 489 -8.11 12.31 25.24
N ASN A 490 -7.12 11.42 25.36
CA ASN A 490 -5.88 11.53 24.62
C ASN A 490 -6.09 11.26 23.13
N ALA A 491 -6.94 10.28 22.79
CA ALA A 491 -7.30 10.00 21.41
C ALA A 491 -8.02 11.18 20.74
N LEU A 492 -8.98 11.81 21.44
CA LEU A 492 -9.66 13.00 20.94
C LEU A 492 -8.72 14.21 20.81
N ARG A 493 -7.77 14.39 21.75
CA ARG A 493 -6.75 15.44 21.64
C ARG A 493 -5.91 15.26 20.38
N LEU A 494 -5.46 14.02 20.07
CA LEU A 494 -4.73 13.72 18.84
C LEU A 494 -5.57 13.96 17.59
N TYR A 495 -6.86 13.68 17.63
CA TYR A 495 -7.79 13.99 16.55
C TYR A 495 -7.85 15.49 16.26
N HIS A 496 -8.01 16.32 17.31
CA HIS A 496 -8.01 17.77 17.17
C HIS A 496 -6.63 18.32 16.73
N GLU A 497 -5.53 17.71 17.17
CA GLU A 497 -4.20 18.06 16.70
C GLU A 497 -4.03 17.77 15.21
N MET A 498 -4.46 16.60 14.76
CA MET A 498 -4.40 16.16 13.35
C MET A 498 -5.22 17.09 12.46
N THR A 499 -6.48 17.40 12.85
CA THR A 499 -7.36 18.29 12.09
C THR A 499 -6.87 19.74 12.12
N GLY A 500 -6.31 20.21 13.25
CA GLY A 500 -5.69 21.52 13.39
C GLY A 500 -4.45 21.70 12.50
N LYS A 501 -3.75 20.63 12.16
CA LYS A 501 -2.65 20.63 11.18
C LYS A 501 -3.13 20.50 9.72
N GLY A 502 -4.44 20.52 9.47
CA GLY A 502 -5.00 20.41 8.14
C GLY A 502 -4.98 18.99 7.55
N ILE A 503 -4.70 17.96 8.36
CA ILE A 503 -4.71 16.57 7.91
C ILE A 503 -6.14 16.05 7.98
N ALA A 504 -6.75 15.77 6.83
CA ALA A 504 -8.13 15.29 6.75
C ALA A 504 -8.28 13.88 7.34
N PRO A 505 -9.28 13.65 8.21
CA PRO A 505 -9.57 12.32 8.75
C PRO A 505 -10.03 11.36 7.67
N SER A 506 -9.68 10.08 7.81
CA SER A 506 -10.13 9.00 6.94
C SER A 506 -11.33 8.25 7.55
N ASN A 507 -12.00 7.44 6.75
CA ASN A 507 -13.02 6.50 7.24
C ASN A 507 -12.50 5.64 8.41
N TYR A 508 -11.23 5.20 8.30
CA TYR A 508 -10.60 4.39 9.34
C TYR A 508 -10.37 5.19 10.64
N THR A 509 -10.04 6.48 10.53
CA THR A 509 -9.89 7.39 11.69
C THR A 509 -11.21 7.51 12.46
N PHE A 510 -12.30 7.83 11.77
CA PHE A 510 -13.62 7.93 12.38
C PHE A 510 -14.07 6.61 12.99
N THR A 511 -13.94 5.50 12.26
CA THR A 511 -14.34 4.17 12.77
C THR A 511 -13.58 3.77 14.03
N THR A 512 -12.28 4.06 14.08
CA THR A 512 -11.44 3.78 15.25
C THR A 512 -11.88 4.58 16.48
N LEU A 513 -12.15 5.88 16.31
CA LEU A 513 -12.61 6.74 17.39
C LEU A 513 -14.02 6.39 17.84
N ILE A 514 -14.95 6.16 16.90
CA ILE A 514 -16.33 5.76 17.19
C ILE A 514 -16.34 4.45 17.98
N SER A 515 -15.57 3.43 17.54
CA SER A 515 -15.43 2.17 18.28
C SER A 515 -14.87 2.39 19.69
N GLY A 516 -13.84 3.24 19.83
CA GLY A 516 -13.29 3.58 21.13
C GLY A 516 -14.29 4.27 22.06
N LEU A 517 -15.08 5.19 21.53
CA LEU A 517 -16.12 5.91 22.29
C LEU A 517 -17.25 4.99 22.74
N PHE A 518 -17.72 4.07 21.90
CA PHE A 518 -18.70 3.07 22.30
C PHE A 518 -18.18 2.18 23.43
N ARG A 519 -16.94 1.68 23.31
CA ARG A 519 -16.32 0.87 24.38
C ARG A 519 -16.17 1.65 25.70
N ALA A 520 -16.07 2.96 25.65
CA ALA A 520 -16.02 3.83 26.83
C ALA A 520 -17.41 4.25 27.31
N GLY A 521 -18.51 3.83 26.67
CA GLY A 521 -19.89 4.22 27.02
C GLY A 521 -20.25 5.65 26.62
N LEU A 522 -19.44 6.32 25.80
CA LEU A 522 -19.62 7.71 25.38
C LEU A 522 -20.42 7.81 24.07
N ILE A 523 -21.64 7.27 24.07
CA ILE A 523 -22.50 7.11 22.89
C ILE A 523 -22.78 8.46 22.20
N ARG A 524 -23.02 9.52 22.98
CA ARG A 524 -23.34 10.86 22.43
C ARG A 524 -22.20 11.40 21.57
N ASP A 525 -20.97 11.22 22.04
CA ASP A 525 -19.78 11.69 21.31
C ASP A 525 -19.50 10.80 20.10
N ALA A 526 -19.79 9.48 20.17
CA ALA A 526 -19.71 8.58 19.03
C ALA A 526 -20.66 9.00 17.89
N VAL A 527 -21.93 9.34 18.24
CA VAL A 527 -22.92 9.83 17.28
C VAL A 527 -22.52 11.19 16.71
N LYS A 528 -21.95 12.06 17.54
CA LYS A 528 -21.46 13.37 17.10
C LYS A 528 -20.36 13.20 16.04
N LEU A 529 -19.37 12.33 16.28
CA LEU A 529 -18.32 12.04 15.31
C LEU A 529 -18.86 11.37 14.04
N TYR A 530 -19.87 10.50 14.15
CA TYR A 530 -20.54 9.93 12.98
C TYR A 530 -21.16 11.02 12.09
N ASN A 531 -21.82 12.01 12.69
CA ASN A 531 -22.41 13.14 11.95
C ASN A 531 -21.31 14.05 11.36
N GLU A 532 -20.20 14.25 12.08
CA GLU A 532 -19.06 15.04 11.63
C GLU A 532 -18.37 14.45 10.37
N MET A 533 -18.52 13.14 10.11
CA MET A 533 -18.03 12.53 8.86
C MET A 533 -18.56 13.25 7.61
N ALA A 534 -19.80 13.68 7.64
CA ALA A 534 -20.41 14.38 6.51
C ALA A 534 -19.79 15.77 6.27
N GLU A 535 -19.39 16.47 7.34
CA GLU A 535 -18.71 17.78 7.26
C GLU A 535 -17.34 17.65 6.58
N TRP A 536 -16.66 16.52 6.77
CA TRP A 536 -15.39 16.20 6.13
C TRP A 536 -15.53 15.53 4.76
N ASN A 537 -16.76 15.45 4.20
CA ASN A 537 -17.06 14.74 2.95
C ASN A 537 -16.60 13.24 2.96
N VAL A 538 -16.55 12.63 4.14
CA VAL A 538 -16.23 11.21 4.30
C VAL A 538 -17.55 10.43 4.37
N THR A 539 -17.83 9.66 3.33
CA THR A 539 -19.03 8.81 3.31
C THR A 539 -18.84 7.58 4.19
N PRO A 540 -19.77 7.30 5.13
CA PRO A 540 -19.73 6.08 5.91
C PRO A 540 -19.72 4.83 5.01
N ASN A 541 -18.80 3.92 5.30
CA ASN A 541 -18.69 2.64 4.60
C ASN A 541 -19.29 1.51 5.42
N ARG A 542 -19.27 0.28 4.89
CA ARG A 542 -19.79 -0.90 5.59
C ARG A 542 -19.20 -1.08 7.00
N VAL A 543 -17.89 -0.84 7.17
CA VAL A 543 -17.22 -0.96 8.48
C VAL A 543 -17.74 0.08 9.48
N THR A 544 -18.00 1.31 9.03
CA THR A 544 -18.59 2.36 9.86
C THR A 544 -19.96 1.96 10.37
N TYR A 545 -20.84 1.44 9.49
CA TYR A 545 -22.15 0.95 9.88
C TYR A 545 -22.05 -0.23 10.84
N ASN A 546 -21.13 -1.18 10.57
CA ASN A 546 -20.93 -2.32 11.46
C ASN A 546 -20.53 -1.89 12.88
N VAL A 547 -19.63 -0.90 13.01
CA VAL A 547 -19.24 -0.36 14.33
C VAL A 547 -20.40 0.36 15.03
N MET A 548 -21.22 1.10 14.29
CA MET A 548 -22.42 1.76 14.86
C MET A 548 -23.44 0.71 15.35
N ILE A 549 -23.68 -0.32 14.53
CA ILE A 549 -24.59 -1.42 14.88
C ILE A 549 -24.06 -2.16 16.11
N GLU A 550 -22.77 -2.56 16.10
CA GLU A 550 -22.13 -3.27 17.22
C GLU A 550 -22.19 -2.46 18.50
N GLY A 551 -21.87 -1.15 18.47
CA GLY A 551 -21.92 -0.29 19.63
C GLY A 551 -23.32 -0.16 20.23
N TYR A 552 -24.37 -0.03 19.41
CA TYR A 552 -25.73 -0.01 19.92
C TYR A 552 -26.23 -1.37 20.43
N CYS A 553 -25.76 -2.47 19.82
CA CYS A 553 -26.05 -3.81 20.32
C CYS A 553 -25.43 -4.07 21.71
N GLU A 554 -24.19 -3.62 21.92
CA GLU A 554 -23.50 -3.74 23.22
C GLU A 554 -24.22 -2.91 24.33
N GLU A 555 -24.78 -1.77 23.96
CA GLU A 555 -25.58 -0.92 24.85
C GLU A 555 -27.02 -1.46 25.09
N GLY A 556 -27.44 -2.45 24.33
CA GLY A 556 -28.77 -3.03 24.39
C GLY A 556 -29.86 -2.23 23.68
N ASP A 557 -29.51 -1.16 22.94
CA ASP A 557 -30.48 -0.36 22.16
C ASP A 557 -30.65 -0.97 20.75
N MET A 558 -31.36 -2.12 20.72
CA MET A 558 -31.62 -2.85 19.50
C MET A 558 -32.42 -2.02 18.47
N SER A 559 -33.27 -1.10 18.93
CA SER A 559 -34.06 -0.26 18.03
C SER A 559 -33.19 0.64 17.17
N LYS A 560 -32.15 1.26 17.73
CA LYS A 560 -31.21 2.07 16.98
C LYS A 560 -30.28 1.20 16.14
N ALA A 561 -29.86 0.04 16.63
CA ALA A 561 -29.04 -0.88 15.86
C ALA A 561 -29.74 -1.29 14.54
N PHE A 562 -31.02 -1.66 14.58
CA PHE A 562 -31.81 -1.96 13.37
C PHE A 562 -32.04 -0.73 12.49
N LYS A 563 -32.15 0.46 13.06
CA LYS A 563 -32.23 1.70 12.27
C LYS A 563 -30.98 1.92 11.42
N PHE A 564 -29.78 1.69 11.97
CA PHE A 564 -28.53 1.80 11.23
C PHE A 564 -28.38 0.70 10.17
N LEU A 565 -28.90 -0.51 10.42
CA LEU A 565 -28.97 -1.56 9.40
C LEU A 565 -29.84 -1.11 8.21
N ASN A 566 -31.02 -0.56 8.48
CA ASN A 566 -31.92 -0.07 7.44
C ASN A 566 -31.31 1.09 6.66
N GLU A 567 -30.68 2.06 7.35
CA GLU A 567 -29.97 3.18 6.70
C GLU A 567 -28.86 2.67 5.79
N MET A 568 -28.11 1.63 6.22
CA MET A 568 -27.07 0.99 5.42
C MET A 568 -27.63 0.42 4.11
N ILE A 569 -28.79 -0.26 4.18
CA ILE A 569 -29.47 -0.85 3.04
C ILE A 569 -30.03 0.24 2.11
N GLU A 570 -30.66 1.29 2.66
CA GLU A 570 -31.20 2.42 1.90
C GLU A 570 -30.11 3.15 1.10
N LYS A 571 -28.89 3.23 1.64
CA LYS A 571 -27.72 3.79 0.94
C LYS A 571 -27.07 2.84 -0.05
N GLY A 572 -27.67 1.66 -0.30
CA GLY A 572 -27.17 0.69 -1.26
C GLY A 572 -25.93 -0.09 -0.82
N ILE A 573 -25.59 -0.04 0.48
CA ILE A 573 -24.47 -0.80 1.03
C ILE A 573 -25.01 -2.17 1.47
N VAL A 574 -24.56 -3.24 0.82
CA VAL A 574 -24.99 -4.59 1.13
C VAL A 574 -24.41 -5.04 2.48
N PRO A 575 -25.28 -5.38 3.48
CA PRO A 575 -24.82 -5.95 4.75
C PRO A 575 -24.13 -7.30 4.53
N ASP A 576 -23.19 -7.63 5.38
CA ASP A 576 -22.48 -8.91 5.40
C ASP A 576 -22.66 -9.60 6.76
N THR A 577 -22.01 -10.74 6.91
CA THR A 577 -22.02 -11.54 8.15
C THR A 577 -21.55 -10.72 9.37
N TYR A 578 -20.62 -9.80 9.15
CA TYR A 578 -20.16 -8.89 10.21
C TYR A 578 -21.19 -7.82 10.59
N SER A 579 -22.15 -7.53 9.71
CA SER A 579 -23.29 -6.66 10.02
C SER A 579 -24.39 -7.40 10.81
N TYR A 580 -24.63 -8.67 10.47
CA TYR A 580 -25.71 -9.47 11.10
C TYR A 580 -25.31 -10.05 12.45
N ARG A 581 -24.04 -10.47 12.61
CA ARG A 581 -23.54 -11.07 13.87
C ARG A 581 -23.80 -10.19 15.10
N PRO A 582 -23.46 -8.89 15.13
CA PRO A 582 -23.73 -8.04 16.29
C PRO A 582 -25.22 -7.96 16.65
N LEU A 583 -26.10 -7.92 15.65
CA LEU A 583 -27.56 -7.89 15.86
C LEU A 583 -28.08 -9.19 16.50
N ILE A 584 -27.64 -10.32 15.97
CA ILE A 584 -27.99 -11.65 16.53
C ILE A 584 -27.47 -11.74 17.97
N HIS A 585 -26.21 -11.38 18.18
CA HIS A 585 -25.60 -11.40 19.51
C HIS A 585 -26.27 -10.40 20.48
N GLY A 586 -26.58 -9.18 20.03
CA GLY A 586 -27.27 -8.18 20.81
C GLY A 586 -28.67 -8.62 21.25
N LEU A 587 -29.47 -9.21 20.36
CA LEU A 587 -30.76 -9.81 20.70
C LEU A 587 -30.59 -10.92 21.73
N CYS A 588 -29.58 -11.77 21.59
CA CYS A 588 -29.27 -12.80 22.57
C CYS A 588 -28.83 -12.25 23.92
N LEU A 589 -28.05 -11.15 23.93
CA LEU A 589 -27.64 -10.48 25.17
C LEU A 589 -28.81 -9.84 25.90
N THR A 590 -29.84 -9.35 25.21
CA THR A 590 -31.04 -8.75 25.80
C THR A 590 -32.08 -9.80 26.23
N GLY A 591 -31.79 -11.09 26.06
CA GLY A 591 -32.71 -12.17 26.43
C GLY A 591 -33.82 -12.39 25.41
N GLN A 592 -33.58 -12.13 24.16
CA GLN A 592 -34.53 -12.21 23.04
C GLN A 592 -34.06 -13.25 22.00
N ALA A 593 -33.57 -14.42 22.44
CA ALA A 593 -33.03 -15.45 21.52
C ALA A 593 -34.08 -15.95 20.51
N SER A 594 -35.36 -15.92 20.83
CA SER A 594 -36.45 -16.23 19.90
C SER A 594 -36.57 -15.21 18.78
N GLU A 595 -36.41 -13.91 19.08
CA GLU A 595 -36.41 -12.84 18.06
C GLU A 595 -35.16 -12.94 17.20
N ALA A 596 -34.00 -13.27 17.80
CA ALA A 596 -32.77 -13.55 17.05
C ALA A 596 -32.95 -14.69 16.05
N LYS A 597 -33.64 -15.77 16.45
CA LYS A 597 -33.96 -16.90 15.56
C LYS A 597 -34.89 -16.48 14.43
N ALA A 598 -35.96 -15.73 14.75
CA ALA A 598 -36.88 -15.20 13.74
C ALA A 598 -36.15 -14.26 12.73
N PHE A 599 -35.17 -13.47 13.19
CA PHE A 599 -34.35 -12.65 12.33
C PHE A 599 -33.46 -13.48 11.39
N VAL A 600 -32.82 -14.54 11.91
CA VAL A 600 -32.03 -15.50 11.10
C VAL A 600 -32.91 -16.18 10.07
N ASP A 601 -34.12 -16.65 10.45
CA ASP A 601 -35.07 -17.26 9.51
C ASP A 601 -35.52 -16.28 8.42
N GLY A 602 -35.66 -15.00 8.76
CA GLY A 602 -35.96 -13.91 7.81
C GLY A 602 -34.82 -13.71 6.80
N LEU A 603 -33.57 -13.73 7.26
CA LEU A 603 -32.39 -13.59 6.38
C LEU A 603 -32.28 -14.77 5.40
N HIS A 604 -32.61 -15.98 5.85
CA HIS A 604 -32.63 -17.16 4.99
C HIS A 604 -33.73 -17.10 3.90
N LYS A 605 -34.90 -16.55 4.22
CA LYS A 605 -35.94 -16.29 3.22
C LYS A 605 -35.51 -15.31 2.16
N GLY A 606 -34.60 -14.40 2.54
CA GLY A 606 -33.95 -13.44 1.65
C GLY A 606 -32.74 -14.00 0.87
N ASN A 607 -32.49 -15.30 0.89
CA ASN A 607 -31.33 -15.96 0.27
C ASN A 607 -29.96 -15.44 0.78
N CYS A 608 -29.89 -14.97 2.03
CA CYS A 608 -28.61 -14.62 2.64
C CYS A 608 -27.95 -15.89 3.22
N GLU A 609 -26.75 -16.21 2.75
CA GLU A 609 -25.93 -17.25 3.34
C GLU A 609 -25.28 -16.75 4.63
N LEU A 610 -25.57 -17.40 5.73
CA LEU A 610 -24.95 -17.13 7.03
C LEU A 610 -23.83 -18.15 7.28
N ASN A 611 -22.73 -17.66 7.86
CA ASN A 611 -21.61 -18.51 8.23
C ASN A 611 -21.77 -19.06 9.66
N GLU A 612 -20.81 -19.90 10.06
CA GLU A 612 -20.71 -20.49 11.39
C GLU A 612 -20.75 -19.47 12.53
N ILE A 613 -20.20 -18.26 12.32
CA ILE A 613 -20.11 -17.22 13.35
C ILE A 613 -21.49 -16.70 13.77
N CYS A 614 -22.43 -16.56 12.84
CA CYS A 614 -23.80 -16.12 13.13
C CYS A 614 -24.59 -17.19 13.90
N TYR A 615 -24.44 -18.44 13.49
CA TYR A 615 -25.06 -19.56 14.20
C TYR A 615 -24.50 -19.73 15.61
N THR A 616 -23.20 -19.61 15.80
CA THR A 616 -22.54 -19.65 17.10
C THR A 616 -23.06 -18.55 18.04
N ALA A 617 -23.29 -17.33 17.54
CA ALA A 617 -23.90 -16.27 18.33
C ALA A 617 -25.34 -16.64 18.78
N LEU A 618 -26.12 -17.25 17.91
CA LEU A 618 -27.47 -17.73 18.24
C LEU A 618 -27.45 -18.89 19.25
N LEU A 619 -26.55 -19.87 19.07
CA LEU A 619 -26.32 -20.95 20.00
C LEU A 619 -25.97 -20.44 21.39
N HIS A 620 -25.05 -19.47 21.47
CA HIS A 620 -24.70 -18.83 22.74
C HIS A 620 -25.90 -18.16 23.40
N GLY A 621 -26.81 -17.55 22.64
CA GLY A 621 -28.04 -16.95 23.12
C GLY A 621 -28.95 -17.98 23.78
N PHE A 622 -29.27 -19.06 23.08
CA PHE A 622 -30.12 -20.14 23.61
C PHE A 622 -29.49 -20.85 24.80
N CYS A 623 -28.19 -21.13 24.76
CA CYS A 623 -27.47 -21.72 25.89
C CYS A 623 -27.51 -20.81 27.14
N ARG A 624 -27.41 -19.48 26.96
CA ARG A 624 -27.50 -18.53 28.06
C ARG A 624 -28.88 -18.44 28.67
N GLU A 625 -29.94 -18.57 27.87
CA GLU A 625 -31.34 -18.64 28.33
C GLU A 625 -31.71 -20.01 28.93
N GLY A 626 -30.84 -21.01 28.84
CA GLY A 626 -31.09 -22.37 29.30
C GLY A 626 -31.98 -23.20 28.36
N ARG A 627 -32.23 -22.77 27.14
CA ARG A 627 -33.08 -23.39 26.13
C ARG A 627 -32.23 -24.33 25.26
N LEU A 628 -31.73 -25.41 25.89
CA LEU A 628 -30.72 -26.27 25.26
C LEU A 628 -31.29 -27.10 24.09
N GLU A 629 -32.56 -27.50 24.14
CA GLU A 629 -33.22 -28.24 23.06
C GLU A 629 -33.33 -27.41 21.78
N GLU A 630 -33.60 -26.11 21.91
CA GLU A 630 -33.66 -25.21 20.79
C GLU A 630 -32.27 -24.92 20.24
N ALA A 631 -31.23 -24.84 21.10
CA ALA A 631 -29.84 -24.79 20.64
C ALA A 631 -29.48 -26.00 19.77
N LEU A 632 -29.85 -27.22 20.17
CA LEU A 632 -29.65 -28.42 19.36
C LEU A 632 -30.42 -28.39 18.03
N SER A 633 -31.65 -27.84 18.04
CA SER A 633 -32.42 -27.66 16.80
C SER A 633 -31.70 -26.71 15.82
N VAL A 634 -31.08 -25.66 16.32
CA VAL A 634 -30.27 -24.75 15.51
C VAL A 634 -29.03 -25.47 14.95
N CYS A 635 -28.39 -26.34 15.71
CA CYS A 635 -27.27 -27.16 15.20
C CYS A 635 -27.69 -28.08 14.06
N GLN A 636 -28.86 -28.72 14.18
CA GLN A 636 -29.39 -29.56 13.11
C GLN A 636 -29.70 -28.76 11.84
N GLU A 637 -30.25 -27.55 11.99
CA GLU A 637 -30.49 -26.65 10.85
C GLU A 637 -29.19 -26.22 10.21
N MET A 638 -28.18 -25.87 11.00
CA MET A 638 -26.85 -25.48 10.53
C MET A 638 -26.26 -26.58 9.62
N VAL A 639 -26.28 -27.84 10.08
CA VAL A 639 -25.78 -28.99 9.31
C VAL A 639 -26.62 -29.24 8.05
N GLN A 640 -27.94 -29.12 8.12
CA GLN A 640 -28.85 -29.30 6.97
C GLN A 640 -28.57 -28.25 5.86
N ARG A 641 -28.04 -27.08 6.23
CA ARG A 641 -27.68 -26.03 5.31
C ARG A 641 -26.23 -26.11 4.80
N GLY A 642 -25.52 -27.19 5.17
CA GLY A 642 -24.13 -27.41 4.73
C GLY A 642 -23.08 -26.59 5.48
N VAL A 643 -23.41 -26.04 6.64
CA VAL A 643 -22.45 -25.37 7.53
C VAL A 643 -22.04 -26.38 8.60
N ASP A 644 -20.75 -26.75 8.60
CA ASP A 644 -20.24 -27.75 9.55
C ASP A 644 -20.13 -27.19 10.98
N LEU A 645 -20.35 -28.04 11.96
CA LEU A 645 -20.13 -27.71 13.37
C LEU A 645 -18.61 -27.70 13.64
N ASP A 646 -18.12 -26.57 14.03
CA ASP A 646 -16.73 -26.38 14.45
C ASP A 646 -16.52 -26.56 15.95
N LEU A 647 -15.26 -26.54 16.41
CA LEU A 647 -14.91 -26.65 17.83
C LEU A 647 -15.56 -25.57 18.70
N VAL A 648 -15.79 -24.38 18.13
CA VAL A 648 -16.40 -23.26 18.86
C VAL A 648 -17.86 -23.52 19.14
N CYS A 649 -18.59 -24.09 18.17
CA CYS A 649 -19.99 -24.52 18.35
C CYS A 649 -20.12 -25.57 19.46
N TYR A 650 -19.25 -26.59 19.41
CA TYR A 650 -19.23 -27.61 20.50
C TYR A 650 -18.84 -26.99 21.84
N GLY A 651 -17.87 -26.08 21.88
CA GLY A 651 -17.47 -25.35 23.09
C GLY A 651 -18.63 -24.61 23.74
N VAL A 652 -19.41 -23.86 22.94
CA VAL A 652 -20.59 -23.12 23.42
C VAL A 652 -21.67 -24.05 23.97
N LEU A 653 -21.96 -25.18 23.29
CA LEU A 653 -22.95 -26.14 23.72
C LEU A 653 -22.53 -26.90 25.00
N ILE A 654 -21.25 -27.28 25.08
CA ILE A 654 -20.66 -27.92 26.25
C ILE A 654 -20.70 -26.95 27.44
N ASP A 655 -20.27 -25.72 27.29
CA ASP A 655 -20.35 -24.69 28.33
C ASP A 655 -21.81 -24.44 28.78
N GLY A 656 -22.74 -24.36 27.83
CA GLY A 656 -24.17 -24.24 28.13
C GLY A 656 -24.72 -25.43 28.91
N SER A 657 -24.41 -26.65 28.50
CA SER A 657 -24.84 -27.88 29.17
C SER A 657 -24.28 -28.01 30.59
N LEU A 658 -23.00 -27.60 30.78
CA LEU A 658 -22.36 -27.60 32.10
C LEU A 658 -22.95 -26.53 33.02
N LYS A 659 -23.25 -25.33 32.54
CA LYS A 659 -23.89 -24.25 33.33
C LYS A 659 -25.29 -24.63 33.79
N HIS A 660 -26.07 -25.31 32.96
CA HIS A 660 -27.43 -25.75 33.28
C HIS A 660 -27.49 -27.16 33.89
N LYS A 661 -26.32 -27.79 34.16
CA LYS A 661 -26.17 -29.10 34.81
C LYS A 661 -26.82 -30.26 34.06
N ASP A 662 -26.92 -30.16 32.73
CA ASP A 662 -27.44 -31.26 31.88
C ASP A 662 -26.31 -32.22 31.51
N ARG A 663 -26.11 -33.22 32.44
CA ARG A 663 -25.04 -34.21 32.27
C ARG A 663 -25.28 -35.12 31.07
N LYS A 664 -26.55 -35.38 30.68
CA LYS A 664 -26.89 -36.26 29.59
C LYS A 664 -26.51 -35.64 28.24
N MET A 665 -26.87 -34.38 28.06
CA MET A 665 -26.48 -33.60 26.89
C MET A 665 -24.96 -33.42 26.78
N PHE A 666 -24.31 -33.11 27.88
CA PHE A 666 -22.84 -32.95 27.92
C PHE A 666 -22.10 -34.19 27.43
N LEU A 667 -22.50 -35.44 27.92
CA LEU A 667 -21.85 -36.66 27.50
C LEU A 667 -22.18 -37.01 26.04
N GLY A 668 -23.40 -36.70 25.58
CA GLY A 668 -23.78 -36.83 24.18
C GLY A 668 -22.96 -36.02 23.23
N LEU A 669 -22.72 -34.73 23.56
CA LEU A 669 -21.91 -33.82 22.77
C LEU A 669 -20.43 -34.23 22.70
N LEU A 670 -19.85 -34.68 23.82
CA LEU A 670 -18.48 -35.18 23.83
C LEU A 670 -18.31 -36.43 22.95
N LYS A 671 -19.30 -37.34 22.99
CA LYS A 671 -19.30 -38.54 22.14
C LYS A 671 -19.42 -38.17 20.66
N GLU A 672 -20.36 -37.30 20.31
CA GLU A 672 -20.53 -36.81 18.93
C GLU A 672 -19.26 -36.13 18.38
N MET A 673 -18.61 -35.29 19.21
CA MET A 673 -17.36 -34.64 18.85
C MET A 673 -16.26 -35.67 18.59
N HIS A 674 -16.15 -36.71 19.44
CA HIS A 674 -15.20 -37.80 19.26
C HIS A 674 -15.50 -38.64 18.00
N ASP A 675 -16.76 -38.93 17.75
CA ASP A 675 -17.22 -39.72 16.58
C ASP A 675 -16.92 -38.98 15.27
N ARG A 676 -16.86 -37.63 15.28
CA ARG A 676 -16.43 -36.76 14.17
C ARG A 676 -14.90 -36.55 14.08
N GLY A 677 -14.13 -37.19 14.96
CA GLY A 677 -12.66 -37.04 15.00
C GLY A 677 -12.17 -35.72 15.52
N LEU A 678 -13.03 -34.91 16.12
CA LEU A 678 -12.65 -33.62 16.72
C LEU A 678 -12.15 -33.87 18.16
N LYS A 679 -10.97 -33.30 18.48
CA LYS A 679 -10.42 -33.33 19.85
C LYS A 679 -10.76 -32.03 20.57
N PRO A 680 -11.13 -32.10 21.89
CA PRO A 680 -11.32 -30.88 22.67
C PRO A 680 -10.06 -30.02 22.67
N ASP A 681 -10.26 -28.72 22.53
CA ASP A 681 -9.19 -27.73 22.65
C ASP A 681 -9.02 -27.24 24.09
N ASP A 682 -8.06 -26.33 24.31
CA ASP A 682 -7.76 -25.74 25.62
C ASP A 682 -8.96 -24.96 26.18
N VAL A 683 -9.85 -24.42 25.35
CA VAL A 683 -11.06 -23.70 25.77
C VAL A 683 -12.11 -24.68 26.33
N ILE A 684 -12.34 -25.78 25.64
CA ILE A 684 -13.31 -26.82 26.08
C ILE A 684 -12.83 -27.45 27.39
N TYR A 685 -11.55 -27.84 27.44
CA TYR A 685 -10.98 -28.36 28.70
C TYR A 685 -11.08 -27.36 29.85
N THR A 686 -10.78 -26.10 29.60
CA THR A 686 -10.89 -25.04 30.61
C THR A 686 -12.33 -24.87 31.12
N SER A 687 -13.33 -24.91 30.22
CA SER A 687 -14.74 -24.83 30.58
C SER A 687 -15.19 -26.01 31.43
N MET A 688 -14.72 -27.23 31.12
CA MET A 688 -14.97 -28.40 31.91
C MET A 688 -14.34 -28.32 33.32
N ILE A 689 -13.10 -27.88 33.41
CA ILE A 689 -12.34 -27.65 34.66
C ILE A 689 -13.04 -26.56 35.49
N ASP A 690 -13.46 -25.46 34.88
CA ASP A 690 -14.14 -24.34 35.57
C ASP A 690 -15.49 -24.83 36.18
N ALA A 691 -16.27 -25.57 35.37
CA ALA A 691 -17.54 -26.12 35.87
C ALA A 691 -17.36 -27.07 37.06
N LYS A 692 -16.37 -27.97 37.02
CA LYS A 692 -16.07 -28.89 38.12
C LYS A 692 -15.50 -28.19 39.35
N SER A 693 -14.65 -27.22 39.12
CA SER A 693 -14.08 -26.36 40.19
C SER A 693 -15.17 -25.55 40.92
N LYS A 694 -16.17 -25.05 40.21
CA LYS A 694 -17.31 -24.31 40.76
C LYS A 694 -18.27 -25.22 41.55
N THR A 695 -18.35 -26.49 41.19
CA THR A 695 -19.16 -27.47 41.98
C THR A 695 -18.38 -28.06 43.16
N GLY A 696 -17.10 -27.75 43.32
CA GLY A 696 -16.25 -28.24 44.41
C GLY A 696 -15.69 -29.64 44.18
N ASP A 697 -15.88 -30.22 43.00
CA ASP A 697 -15.32 -31.51 42.64
C ASP A 697 -13.92 -31.39 42.08
N PHE A 698 -12.98 -31.08 42.95
CA PHE A 698 -11.59 -30.86 42.55
C PHE A 698 -10.89 -32.13 42.09
N LYS A 699 -11.36 -33.32 42.52
CA LYS A 699 -10.78 -34.58 42.07
C LYS A 699 -11.03 -34.80 40.56
N GLU A 700 -12.26 -34.61 40.11
CA GLU A 700 -12.59 -34.67 38.68
C GLU A 700 -11.93 -33.51 37.93
N ALA A 701 -11.88 -32.28 38.50
CA ALA A 701 -11.24 -31.12 37.86
C ALA A 701 -9.75 -31.34 37.56
N PHE A 702 -9.01 -31.93 38.52
CA PHE A 702 -7.60 -32.28 38.29
C PHE A 702 -7.43 -33.51 37.37
N GLY A 703 -8.39 -34.48 37.38
CA GLY A 703 -8.40 -35.56 36.41
C GLY A 703 -8.56 -35.08 34.96
N ILE A 704 -9.41 -34.05 34.72
CA ILE A 704 -9.57 -33.40 33.41
C ILE A 704 -8.31 -32.59 33.06
N TRP A 705 -7.68 -31.99 34.05
CA TRP A 705 -6.40 -31.26 33.87
C TRP A 705 -5.27 -32.19 33.39
N ASP A 706 -5.14 -33.37 34.01
CA ASP A 706 -4.15 -34.36 33.58
C ASP A 706 -4.45 -34.89 32.19
N LEU A 707 -5.73 -35.08 31.85
CA LEU A 707 -6.15 -35.46 30.50
C LEU A 707 -5.79 -34.36 29.46
N MET A 708 -6.02 -33.10 29.79
CA MET A 708 -5.63 -31.94 28.95
C MET A 708 -4.16 -32.00 28.59
N ILE A 709 -3.30 -32.26 29.58
CA ILE A 709 -1.84 -32.35 29.38
C ILE A 709 -1.47 -33.59 28.54
N THR A 710 -2.11 -34.75 28.77
CA THR A 710 -1.82 -36.01 28.03
C THR A 710 -2.22 -35.92 26.57
N GLU A 711 -3.27 -35.16 26.23
CA GLU A 711 -3.68 -34.88 24.86
C GLU A 711 -2.87 -33.74 24.17
N GLY A 712 -1.87 -33.19 24.89
CA GLY A 712 -0.95 -32.19 24.35
C GLY A 712 -1.43 -30.73 24.45
N CYS A 713 -2.56 -30.48 25.12
CA CYS A 713 -3.04 -29.14 25.41
C CYS A 713 -2.35 -28.58 26.68
N VAL A 714 -1.71 -27.43 26.59
CA VAL A 714 -1.02 -26.82 27.71
C VAL A 714 -1.97 -25.92 28.49
N PRO A 715 -2.14 -26.12 29.81
CA PRO A 715 -2.95 -25.26 30.65
C PRO A 715 -2.47 -23.80 30.57
N ASN A 716 -3.37 -22.91 30.23
CA ASN A 716 -3.10 -21.50 30.10
C ASN A 716 -3.53 -20.71 31.34
N GLU A 717 -3.28 -19.39 31.33
CA GLU A 717 -3.61 -18.50 32.43
C GLU A 717 -5.10 -18.59 32.85
N VAL A 718 -6.03 -18.80 31.89
CA VAL A 718 -7.46 -18.93 32.19
C VAL A 718 -7.76 -20.23 32.91
N THR A 719 -7.11 -21.35 32.51
CA THR A 719 -7.26 -22.67 33.13
C THR A 719 -6.82 -22.62 34.60
N TYR A 720 -5.63 -22.04 34.87
CA TYR A 720 -5.15 -21.85 36.25
C TYR A 720 -6.11 -20.99 37.07
N THR A 721 -6.57 -19.86 36.49
CA THR A 721 -7.48 -18.93 37.18
C THR A 721 -8.82 -19.57 37.49
N ALA A 722 -9.35 -20.47 36.62
CA ALA A 722 -10.59 -21.18 36.84
C ALA A 722 -10.51 -22.10 38.09
N VAL A 723 -9.42 -22.87 38.24
CA VAL A 723 -9.19 -23.71 39.42
C VAL A 723 -8.95 -22.90 40.67
N ILE A 724 -8.11 -21.83 40.59
CA ILE A 724 -7.85 -20.93 41.72
C ILE A 724 -9.15 -20.27 42.21
N ASN A 725 -10.01 -19.79 41.30
CA ASN A 725 -11.30 -19.23 41.67
C ASN A 725 -12.22 -20.24 42.37
N GLY A 726 -12.23 -21.48 41.88
CA GLY A 726 -12.97 -22.59 42.54
C GLY A 726 -12.46 -22.89 43.95
N LEU A 727 -11.14 -23.08 44.10
CA LEU A 727 -10.48 -23.32 45.40
C LEU A 727 -10.73 -22.15 46.37
N CYS A 728 -10.56 -20.94 45.90
CA CYS A 728 -10.88 -19.74 46.71
C CYS A 728 -12.32 -19.74 47.19
N LYS A 729 -13.28 -20.00 46.33
CA LYS A 729 -14.71 -20.05 46.72
C LYS A 729 -15.06 -21.17 47.68
N ALA A 730 -14.32 -22.28 47.60
CA ALA A 730 -14.49 -23.42 48.53
C ALA A 730 -13.72 -23.23 49.84
N GLY A 731 -12.93 -22.15 49.99
CA GLY A 731 -12.16 -21.86 51.22
C GLY A 731 -10.78 -22.48 51.28
N PHE A 732 -10.32 -23.15 50.23
CA PHE A 732 -8.96 -23.77 50.15
C PHE A 732 -7.94 -22.75 49.65
N VAL A 733 -7.69 -21.72 50.46
CA VAL A 733 -6.83 -20.59 50.09
C VAL A 733 -5.34 -20.99 49.97
N ASN A 734 -4.88 -21.87 50.82
CA ASN A 734 -3.48 -22.32 50.80
C ASN A 734 -3.16 -23.12 49.53
N GLU A 735 -4.05 -23.99 49.11
CA GLU A 735 -3.94 -24.78 47.89
C GLU A 735 -3.98 -23.85 46.62
N ALA A 736 -4.82 -22.81 46.69
CA ALA A 736 -4.88 -21.80 45.63
C ALA A 736 -3.56 -21.02 45.54
N GLU A 737 -2.93 -20.65 46.65
CA GLU A 737 -1.61 -19.98 46.66
C GLU A 737 -0.51 -20.88 46.11
N ILE A 738 -0.49 -22.18 46.44
CA ILE A 738 0.44 -23.17 45.89
C ILE A 738 0.25 -23.25 44.36
N LEU A 739 -0.98 -23.29 43.89
CA LEU A 739 -1.26 -23.35 42.44
C LEU A 739 -0.85 -22.05 41.74
N CYS A 740 -1.07 -20.90 42.37
CA CYS A 740 -0.64 -19.60 41.85
C CYS A 740 0.90 -19.50 41.73
N SER A 741 1.63 -20.09 42.70
CA SER A 741 3.09 -20.14 42.63
C SER A 741 3.61 -21.00 41.50
N LYS A 742 2.89 -22.04 41.10
CA LYS A 742 3.20 -22.92 39.94
C LYS A 742 2.97 -22.27 38.59
N MET A 743 2.16 -21.21 38.50
CA MET A 743 1.96 -20.48 37.25
C MET A 743 3.28 -19.87 36.72
N ARG A 744 4.13 -19.31 37.59
CA ARG A 744 5.34 -18.59 37.21
C ARG A 744 6.38 -19.41 36.43
N PRO A 745 6.71 -20.66 36.82
CA PRO A 745 7.65 -21.49 36.05
C PRO A 745 7.04 -22.05 34.75
N GLY A 746 5.72 -22.09 34.64
CA GLY A 746 4.98 -22.67 33.50
C GLY A 746 4.69 -21.74 32.33
N ASN A 747 5.35 -20.62 32.19
CA ASN A 747 5.10 -19.60 31.14
C ASN A 747 3.73 -18.89 31.23
N SER A 748 2.97 -19.07 32.30
CA SER A 748 1.70 -18.39 32.56
C SER A 748 1.89 -17.43 33.73
N VAL A 749 1.69 -16.14 33.53
CA VAL A 749 1.87 -15.12 34.57
C VAL A 749 0.50 -14.83 35.22
N PRO A 750 0.38 -14.86 36.57
CA PRO A 750 -0.87 -14.46 37.23
C PRO A 750 -1.30 -13.06 36.81
N ASN A 751 -2.54 -12.93 36.33
CA ASN A 751 -3.13 -11.68 35.90
C ASN A 751 -4.00 -11.00 36.98
N GLN A 752 -4.59 -9.89 36.63
CA GLN A 752 -5.52 -9.13 37.50
C GLN A 752 -6.72 -9.98 37.99
N VAL A 753 -7.23 -10.90 37.15
CA VAL A 753 -8.37 -11.76 37.50
C VAL A 753 -7.94 -12.80 38.53
N THR A 754 -6.75 -13.42 38.36
CA THR A 754 -6.19 -14.37 39.30
C THR A 754 -6.02 -13.74 40.70
N TYR A 755 -5.40 -12.58 40.78
CA TYR A 755 -5.26 -11.85 42.03
C TYR A 755 -6.60 -11.36 42.59
N GLY A 756 -7.56 -11.01 41.71
CA GLY A 756 -8.93 -10.67 42.05
C GLY A 756 -9.65 -11.79 42.81
N CYS A 757 -9.41 -13.06 42.47
CA CYS A 757 -9.98 -14.20 43.16
C CYS A 757 -9.54 -14.25 44.64
N PHE A 758 -8.27 -13.97 44.92
CA PHE A 758 -7.75 -13.89 46.29
C PHE A 758 -8.29 -12.66 47.04
N LEU A 759 -8.33 -11.49 46.37
CA LEU A 759 -8.90 -10.28 46.99
C LEU A 759 -10.39 -10.47 47.33
N ASP A 760 -11.17 -11.12 46.47
CA ASP A 760 -12.60 -11.34 46.69
C ASP A 760 -12.83 -12.21 47.95
N ILE A 761 -11.96 -13.20 48.22
CA ILE A 761 -12.12 -14.04 49.44
C ILE A 761 -11.63 -13.33 50.69
N LEU A 762 -10.49 -12.64 50.62
CA LEU A 762 -9.94 -11.90 51.74
C LEU A 762 -10.83 -10.71 52.18
N THR A 763 -11.68 -10.22 51.29
CA THR A 763 -12.62 -9.14 51.57
C THR A 763 -14.02 -9.62 51.91
N LYS A 764 -14.30 -10.95 51.94
CA LYS A 764 -15.60 -11.53 52.32
C LYS A 764 -15.63 -11.96 53.79
N GLY A 765 -16.69 -11.61 54.51
CA GLY A 765 -16.91 -11.98 55.89
C GLY A 765 -15.93 -11.33 56.87
N GLU A 766 -15.40 -12.11 57.82
CA GLU A 766 -14.32 -11.71 58.74
C GLU A 766 -12.94 -11.79 58.15
N GLY A 767 -12.80 -11.73 56.83
CA GLY A 767 -11.57 -11.85 56.09
C GLY A 767 -10.48 -10.89 56.55
N ASP A 768 -9.22 -11.26 56.32
CA ASP A 768 -8.04 -10.50 56.73
C ASP A 768 -7.80 -9.32 55.78
N MET A 769 -8.40 -8.17 56.11
CA MET A 769 -8.23 -6.95 55.32
C MET A 769 -6.80 -6.45 55.29
N GLN A 770 -5.97 -6.79 56.30
CA GLN A 770 -4.55 -6.42 56.30
C GLN A 770 -3.83 -7.14 55.16
N LYS A 771 -4.02 -8.44 55.02
CA LYS A 771 -3.49 -9.21 53.91
C LYS A 771 -4.06 -8.78 52.55
N ALA A 772 -5.34 -8.41 52.49
CA ALA A 772 -5.95 -7.89 51.28
C ALA A 772 -5.25 -6.59 50.83
N VAL A 773 -4.94 -5.67 51.74
CA VAL A 773 -4.24 -4.42 51.44
C VAL A 773 -2.79 -4.69 51.04
N GLU A 774 -2.09 -5.61 51.72
CA GLU A 774 -0.72 -6.01 51.37
C GLU A 774 -0.65 -6.61 49.97
N LEU A 775 -1.57 -7.50 49.64
CA LEU A 775 -1.70 -8.09 48.30
C LEU A 775 -1.98 -7.02 47.24
N HIS A 776 -2.89 -6.10 47.50
CA HIS A 776 -3.19 -5.00 46.59
C HIS A 776 -1.98 -4.07 46.37
N ASN A 777 -1.21 -3.77 47.44
CA ASN A 777 0.01 -3.00 47.30
C ASN A 777 1.09 -3.74 46.47
N ALA A 778 1.16 -5.07 46.57
CA ALA A 778 2.02 -5.87 45.70
C ALA A 778 1.55 -5.85 44.23
N ILE A 779 0.24 -5.89 43.98
CA ILE A 779 -0.35 -5.74 42.64
C ILE A 779 -0.04 -4.36 42.05
N LEU A 780 -0.11 -3.30 42.86
CA LEU A 780 0.25 -1.93 42.47
C LEU A 780 1.70 -1.81 42.00
N LYS A 781 2.62 -2.42 42.76
CA LYS A 781 4.06 -2.45 42.38
C LYS A 781 4.30 -3.16 41.07
N GLY A 782 3.47 -4.15 40.72
CA GLY A 782 3.48 -4.84 39.41
C GLY A 782 2.71 -4.12 38.28
N LEU A 783 2.17 -2.90 38.52
CA LEU A 783 1.33 -2.14 37.56
C LEU A 783 0.08 -2.89 37.10
N LEU A 784 -0.44 -3.82 37.90
CA LEU A 784 -1.59 -4.67 37.57
C LEU A 784 -2.90 -4.22 38.28
N ALA A 785 -2.88 -3.16 39.08
CA ALA A 785 -4.07 -2.66 39.74
C ALA A 785 -5.01 -1.94 38.77
N ASN A 786 -6.31 -2.23 38.88
CA ASN A 786 -7.36 -1.64 38.07
C ASN A 786 -8.57 -1.25 38.93
N THR A 787 -9.59 -0.63 38.33
CA THR A 787 -10.84 -0.23 39.00
C THR A 787 -11.48 -1.40 39.77
N ALA A 788 -11.44 -2.63 39.24
CA ALA A 788 -12.04 -3.79 39.89
C ALA A 788 -11.34 -4.19 41.19
N THR A 789 -9.99 -4.16 41.25
CA THR A 789 -9.23 -4.47 42.45
C THR A 789 -9.47 -3.46 43.56
N TYR A 790 -9.54 -2.16 43.20
CA TYR A 790 -9.94 -1.11 44.16
C TYR A 790 -11.38 -1.29 44.65
N ASN A 791 -12.33 -1.61 43.74
CA ASN A 791 -13.73 -1.83 44.12
C ASN A 791 -13.91 -3.02 45.08
N MET A 792 -13.08 -4.07 44.95
CA MET A 792 -13.09 -5.20 45.89
C MET A 792 -12.65 -4.77 47.30
N LEU A 793 -11.56 -4.01 47.43
CA LEU A 793 -11.11 -3.48 48.73
C LEU A 793 -12.13 -2.50 49.35
N ILE A 794 -12.64 -1.55 48.57
CA ILE A 794 -13.66 -0.60 48.99
C ILE A 794 -14.87 -1.36 49.53
N ARG A 795 -15.33 -2.38 48.81
CA ARG A 795 -16.43 -3.24 49.23
C ARG A 795 -16.13 -3.98 50.52
N GLY A 796 -14.87 -4.45 50.73
CA GLY A 796 -14.41 -5.12 51.92
C GLY A 796 -14.47 -4.17 53.13
N PHE A 797 -13.88 -2.98 53.01
CA PHE A 797 -13.91 -1.96 54.07
C PHE A 797 -15.32 -1.51 54.38
N CYS A 798 -16.16 -1.31 53.36
CA CYS A 798 -17.59 -0.98 53.56
C CYS A 798 -18.30 -2.06 54.39
N ARG A 799 -18.10 -3.36 54.08
CA ARG A 799 -18.72 -4.47 54.84
C ARG A 799 -18.29 -4.53 56.30
N GLN A 800 -17.00 -4.24 56.56
CA GLN A 800 -16.45 -4.17 57.94
C GLN A 800 -16.78 -2.86 58.65
N GLY A 801 -17.40 -1.93 57.94
CA GLY A 801 -17.84 -0.65 58.53
C GLY A 801 -16.78 0.44 58.62
N ARG A 802 -15.67 0.24 58.01
CA ARG A 802 -14.49 1.14 57.98
C ARG A 802 -14.62 2.13 56.82
N MET A 803 -15.64 3.05 56.96
CA MET A 803 -16.00 3.98 55.86
C MET A 803 -14.92 5.05 55.58
N GLU A 804 -14.14 5.46 56.57
CA GLU A 804 -13.08 6.45 56.41
C GLU A 804 -11.97 5.89 55.50
N GLU A 805 -11.52 4.68 55.76
CA GLU A 805 -10.52 3.99 54.95
C GLU A 805 -11.01 3.66 53.55
N ALA A 806 -12.34 3.37 53.41
CA ALA A 806 -12.92 3.22 52.09
C ALA A 806 -12.90 4.53 51.31
N SER A 807 -13.09 5.68 51.95
CA SER A 807 -13.01 7.01 51.32
C SER A 807 -11.58 7.41 50.97
N GLU A 808 -10.61 7.07 51.84
CA GLU A 808 -9.17 7.25 51.57
C GLU A 808 -8.72 6.44 50.35
N LEU A 809 -9.23 5.20 50.19
CA LEU A 809 -8.95 4.39 49.04
C LEU A 809 -9.45 4.97 47.73
N ILE A 810 -10.58 5.65 47.70
CA ILE A 810 -11.05 6.38 46.48
C ILE A 810 -10.12 7.52 46.15
N THR A 811 -9.62 8.24 47.16
CA THR A 811 -8.66 9.32 46.96
C THR A 811 -7.34 8.77 46.40
N ARG A 812 -6.86 7.66 46.95
CA ARG A 812 -5.66 6.96 46.50
C ARG A 812 -5.84 6.40 45.08
N MET A 813 -6.99 5.81 44.76
CA MET A 813 -7.36 5.34 43.44
C MET A 813 -7.17 6.44 42.37
N ILE A 814 -7.65 7.65 42.70
CA ILE A 814 -7.51 8.81 41.79
C ILE A 814 -6.04 9.25 41.69
N SER A 815 -5.28 9.24 42.81
CA SER A 815 -3.84 9.60 42.79
C SER A 815 -2.99 8.60 41.99
N ASP A 816 -3.39 7.33 41.99
CA ASP A 816 -2.74 6.27 41.23
C ASP A 816 -3.19 6.23 39.74
N GLY A 817 -3.98 7.24 39.31
CA GLY A 817 -4.42 7.41 37.93
C GLY A 817 -5.56 6.47 37.49
N VAL A 818 -6.19 5.77 38.46
CA VAL A 818 -7.33 4.89 38.19
C VAL A 818 -8.62 5.65 38.45
N SER A 819 -9.49 5.78 37.46
CA SER A 819 -10.76 6.51 37.59
C SER A 819 -11.81 5.67 38.31
N PRO A 820 -12.47 6.20 39.36
CA PRO A 820 -13.65 5.57 39.99
C PRO A 820 -14.79 5.44 38.98
N ASP A 821 -15.46 4.30 38.97
CA ASP A 821 -16.59 3.98 38.09
C ASP A 821 -17.95 4.03 38.84
N CYS A 822 -19.03 3.75 38.12
CA CYS A 822 -20.37 3.67 38.71
C CYS A 822 -20.44 2.65 39.87
N ILE A 823 -19.73 1.56 39.78
CA ILE A 823 -19.69 0.48 40.78
C ILE A 823 -19.02 0.97 42.07
N THR A 824 -17.92 1.77 41.96
CA THR A 824 -17.23 2.39 43.09
C THR A 824 -18.18 3.24 43.90
N TYR A 825 -18.86 4.18 43.22
CA TYR A 825 -19.81 5.07 43.89
C TYR A 825 -21.04 4.34 44.43
N THR A 826 -21.61 3.40 43.64
CA THR A 826 -22.79 2.61 44.09
C THR A 826 -22.50 1.78 45.33
N THR A 827 -21.31 1.23 45.45
CA THR A 827 -20.87 0.45 46.63
C THR A 827 -20.87 1.31 47.88
N MET A 828 -20.30 2.50 47.80
CA MET A 828 -20.27 3.46 48.91
C MET A 828 -21.68 3.98 49.26
N ILE A 829 -22.47 4.36 48.26
CA ILE A 829 -23.85 4.82 48.43
C ILE A 829 -24.72 3.75 49.13
N ASN A 830 -24.61 2.49 48.70
CA ASN A 830 -25.31 1.36 49.28
C ASN A 830 -25.00 1.20 50.77
N GLU A 831 -23.74 1.30 51.16
CA GLU A 831 -23.37 1.17 52.56
C GLU A 831 -23.79 2.37 53.41
N LEU A 832 -23.69 3.60 52.86
CA LEU A 832 -24.21 4.81 53.55
C LEU A 832 -25.72 4.73 53.75
N CYS A 833 -26.47 4.24 52.76
CA CYS A 833 -27.91 4.01 52.87
C CYS A 833 -28.24 2.95 53.95
N ARG A 834 -27.49 1.85 54.00
CA ARG A 834 -27.65 0.81 55.04
C ARG A 834 -27.43 1.33 56.46
N ARG A 835 -26.55 2.31 56.62
CA ARG A 835 -26.25 2.97 57.91
C ARG A 835 -27.12 4.17 58.19
N ASN A 836 -28.16 4.35 57.41
CA ASN A 836 -29.11 5.46 57.54
C ASN A 836 -28.48 6.87 57.40
N ASN A 837 -27.32 6.95 56.76
CA ASN A 837 -26.64 8.22 56.48
C ASN A 837 -26.92 8.70 55.06
N VAL A 838 -28.22 8.94 54.78
CA VAL A 838 -28.70 9.27 53.44
C VAL A 838 -28.22 10.63 52.95
N LYS A 839 -27.93 11.57 53.84
CA LYS A 839 -27.39 12.88 53.47
C LYS A 839 -26.03 12.74 52.74
N LYS A 840 -25.10 12.00 53.33
CA LYS A 840 -23.81 11.73 52.69
C LYS A 840 -23.94 10.87 51.42
N ALA A 841 -24.93 9.97 51.35
CA ALA A 841 -25.22 9.20 50.17
C ALA A 841 -25.69 10.10 49.01
N ILE A 842 -26.48 11.11 49.26
CA ILE A 842 -26.95 12.11 48.25
C ILE A 842 -25.80 13.02 47.83
N GLU A 843 -24.91 13.44 48.75
CA GLU A 843 -23.73 14.19 48.42
C GLU A 843 -22.80 13.41 47.45
N LEU A 844 -22.62 12.14 47.75
CA LEU A 844 -21.80 11.25 46.90
C LEU A 844 -22.44 10.98 45.52
N TRP A 845 -23.77 10.87 45.48
CA TRP A 845 -24.55 10.81 44.23
C TRP A 845 -24.36 12.04 43.38
N ASN A 846 -24.49 13.23 43.99
CA ASN A 846 -24.28 14.48 43.29
C ASN A 846 -22.83 14.59 42.73
N LEU A 847 -21.85 14.20 43.55
CA LEU A 847 -20.44 14.15 43.11
C LEU A 847 -20.22 13.21 41.92
N MET A 848 -20.88 12.04 41.91
CA MET A 848 -20.82 11.08 40.80
C MET A 848 -21.39 11.69 39.50
N THR A 849 -22.55 12.37 39.62
CA THR A 849 -23.22 13.00 38.47
C THR A 849 -22.47 14.24 37.97
N GLU A 850 -21.91 15.07 38.88
CA GLU A 850 -21.04 16.22 38.53
C GLU A 850 -19.77 15.78 37.76
N LYS A 851 -19.19 14.63 38.13
CA LYS A 851 -18.06 14.03 37.40
C LYS A 851 -18.46 13.39 36.08
N GLY A 852 -19.74 13.45 35.70
CA GLY A 852 -20.23 12.89 34.43
C GLY A 852 -20.31 11.36 34.40
N ILE A 853 -20.23 10.70 35.56
CA ILE A 853 -20.37 9.25 35.67
C ILE A 853 -21.85 8.90 35.61
N ARG A 854 -22.24 8.15 34.57
CA ARG A 854 -23.64 7.79 34.34
C ARG A 854 -24.07 6.71 35.33
N ALA A 855 -25.13 6.98 36.07
CA ALA A 855 -25.74 6.03 37.00
C ALA A 855 -26.46 4.91 36.25
N ASP A 856 -26.21 3.67 36.65
CA ASP A 856 -26.89 2.50 36.15
C ASP A 856 -28.22 2.24 36.92
N ARG A 857 -28.96 1.24 36.44
CA ARG A 857 -30.20 0.82 37.09
C ARG A 857 -30.01 0.44 38.54
N VAL A 858 -28.87 -0.16 38.91
CA VAL A 858 -28.57 -0.60 40.27
C VAL A 858 -28.33 0.61 41.18
N ALA A 859 -27.55 1.59 40.71
CA ALA A 859 -27.27 2.83 41.42
C ALA A 859 -28.55 3.59 41.74
N TYR A 860 -29.44 3.79 40.73
CA TYR A 860 -30.73 4.44 40.94
C TYR A 860 -31.60 3.69 41.96
N ASN A 861 -31.75 2.37 41.80
CA ASN A 861 -32.57 1.58 42.75
C ASN A 861 -32.02 1.64 44.19
N THR A 862 -30.68 1.68 44.33
CA THR A 862 -30.00 1.74 45.63
C THR A 862 -30.26 3.06 46.36
N ILE A 863 -30.06 4.19 45.66
CA ILE A 863 -30.25 5.51 46.28
C ILE A 863 -31.74 5.79 46.53
N ILE A 864 -32.66 5.42 45.63
CA ILE A 864 -34.10 5.57 45.79
C ILE A 864 -34.57 4.78 46.99
N HIS A 865 -34.13 3.51 47.12
CA HIS A 865 -34.47 2.67 48.28
C HIS A 865 -33.94 3.29 49.57
N GLY A 866 -32.69 3.79 49.59
CA GLY A 866 -32.11 4.49 50.75
C GLY A 866 -32.93 5.71 51.15
N CYS A 867 -33.32 6.55 50.22
CA CYS A 867 -34.18 7.71 50.47
C CYS A 867 -35.56 7.30 50.98
N CYS A 868 -36.18 6.23 50.48
CA CYS A 868 -37.45 5.73 50.97
C CYS A 868 -37.37 5.25 52.42
N VAL A 869 -36.30 4.48 52.75
CA VAL A 869 -36.10 3.97 54.13
C VAL A 869 -35.85 5.11 55.13
N ALA A 870 -35.19 6.18 54.72
CA ALA A 870 -34.92 7.35 55.53
C ALA A 870 -36.10 8.36 55.60
N GLY A 871 -37.18 8.12 54.89
CA GLY A 871 -38.35 9.00 54.89
C GLY A 871 -38.25 10.22 53.96
N GLU A 872 -37.18 10.34 53.15
CA GLU A 872 -36.96 11.42 52.22
C GLU A 872 -37.70 11.20 50.87
N MET A 873 -39.04 11.11 50.94
CA MET A 873 -39.89 10.72 49.80
C MET A 873 -39.83 11.70 48.62
N GLY A 874 -39.67 13.00 48.89
CA GLY A 874 -39.54 14.01 47.84
C GLY A 874 -38.32 13.74 46.92
N LYS A 875 -37.18 13.44 47.52
CA LYS A 875 -35.95 13.12 46.77
C LYS A 875 -36.02 11.78 46.08
N ALA A 876 -36.66 10.79 46.71
CA ALA A 876 -36.90 9.49 46.10
C ALA A 876 -37.74 9.58 44.82
N THR A 877 -38.78 10.45 44.82
CA THR A 877 -39.66 10.70 43.66
C THR A 877 -38.93 11.43 42.54
N GLU A 878 -38.11 12.41 42.91
CA GLU A 878 -37.26 13.15 41.94
C GLU A 878 -36.30 12.19 41.20
N LEU A 879 -35.55 11.39 41.95
CA LEU A 879 -34.60 10.41 41.39
C LEU A 879 -35.30 9.34 40.55
N ARG A 880 -36.49 8.90 40.93
CA ARG A 880 -37.29 7.97 40.13
C ARG A 880 -37.71 8.60 38.80
N ASN A 881 -38.18 9.84 38.81
CA ASN A 881 -38.57 10.52 37.58
C ASN A 881 -37.35 10.75 36.66
N GLU A 882 -36.20 11.03 37.24
CA GLU A 882 -34.93 11.12 36.48
C GLU A 882 -34.54 9.77 35.86
N MET A 883 -34.60 8.67 36.63
CA MET A 883 -34.38 7.30 36.14
C MET A 883 -35.28 6.99 34.95
N LEU A 884 -36.59 7.34 35.04
CA LEU A 884 -37.54 7.13 33.95
C LEU A 884 -37.24 7.99 32.72
N ARG A 885 -36.82 9.25 32.91
CA ARG A 885 -36.36 10.11 31.79
C ARG A 885 -35.15 9.57 31.08
N GLN A 886 -34.29 8.83 31.78
CA GLN A 886 -33.13 8.15 31.18
C GLN A 886 -33.48 6.79 30.54
N GLY A 887 -34.78 6.39 30.53
CA GLY A 887 -35.25 5.14 29.92
C GLY A 887 -35.04 3.89 30.79
N LEU A 888 -34.63 4.05 32.07
CA LEU A 888 -34.38 2.94 32.97
C LEU A 888 -35.65 2.56 33.71
N LYS A 889 -36.02 1.28 33.76
CA LYS A 889 -37.20 0.78 34.48
C LYS A 889 -36.83 0.46 35.93
N PRO A 890 -37.55 1.01 36.93
CA PRO A 890 -37.39 0.64 38.34
C PRO A 890 -37.69 -0.84 38.59
N ASN A 891 -37.08 -1.44 39.60
CA ASN A 891 -37.38 -2.82 39.97
C ASN A 891 -38.70 -2.87 40.75
N THR A 892 -39.29 -4.06 40.92
CA THR A 892 -40.60 -4.29 41.58
C THR A 892 -40.63 -3.75 43.01
N LYS A 893 -39.49 -3.81 43.75
CA LYS A 893 -39.40 -3.30 45.12
C LYS A 893 -39.42 -1.78 45.16
N THR A 894 -38.68 -1.13 44.25
CA THR A 894 -38.63 0.34 44.14
C THR A 894 -39.95 0.93 43.61
N SER A 895 -40.66 0.19 42.74
CA SER A 895 -41.99 0.56 42.26
C SER A 895 -43.07 0.42 43.39
N GLY A 896 -43.00 -0.61 44.19
CA GLY A 896 -43.97 -0.88 45.29
C GLY A 896 -43.87 0.10 46.47
N THR A 897 -42.66 0.45 46.91
CA THR A 897 -42.44 1.37 48.03
C THR A 897 -42.83 2.82 47.72
N THR A 898 -42.74 3.25 46.47
CA THR A 898 -43.15 4.59 46.07
C THR A 898 -44.66 4.72 45.78
N ILE A 899 -45.35 3.61 45.40
CA ILE A 899 -46.78 3.61 45.08
C ILE A 899 -47.66 3.46 46.37
N SER A 900 -47.18 2.72 47.38
CA SER A 900 -47.92 2.52 48.64
C SER A 900 -48.06 3.80 49.46
N ASN A 901 -47.26 4.84 49.25
CA ASN A 901 -47.28 6.09 49.99
C ASN A 901 -47.95 7.27 49.25
N ASP A 902 -48.16 7.17 47.94
CA ASP A 902 -48.97 8.15 47.17
C ASP A 902 -50.49 8.00 47.45
N SER A 903 -50.88 6.79 47.93
CA SER A 903 -52.30 6.57 48.37
C SER A 903 -52.61 7.02 49.80
N SER A 904 -51.63 7.36 50.63
CA SER A 904 -51.84 7.84 52.02
C SER A 904 -51.81 9.38 52.19
N SER A 905 -51.56 10.13 51.09
CA SER A 905 -51.61 11.59 51.12
C SER A 905 -52.89 12.19 50.49
N LYS A 906 -53.90 11.39 50.25
CA LYS A 906 -55.29 11.82 49.92
C LYS A 906 -56.24 11.34 50.99
N PHE A 907 -56.17 11.91 52.19
CA PHE A 907 -57.24 12.08 53.13
C PHE A 907 -56.95 13.28 53.99
#